data_0f3b56b8a3eae8d5615c9508545092a2
#
_entry.id   0f3b56b8a3eae8d5615c9508545092a2
#
_cell.length_a   1.000
_cell.length_b   1.000
_cell.length_c   1.000
_cell.angle_alpha   90.00
_cell.angle_beta   90.00
_cell.angle_gamma   90.00
#
_symmetry.space_group_name_H-M   'P 1'
#
loop_
_entity.id
_entity.type
_entity.pdbx_description
1 polymer ?
#
loop_
_entity_poly.entity_id
_entity_poly.type
_entity_poly.pdbx_seq_one_letter_code
_entity_poly.pdbx_strand_id
1 'polypeptide(L)'
;VSTDDIRELFGQEVADLVDGVTKLPKVTGSNSPRVLIQAENFQKFILATTKDIRVLLVKLADRLHNMRTIEFMPTEESRLRVSRETLDIYAPLARRVGLSIFAGELEDLAFKQVNPVAYSAITKRLEELVTDDTSVLDRIRSDIETVMLARGVRGELVGRMKRPYSIWRKLETKSISFKDLGDVFAFRLIVSTSEECYRALGAAHQQWAALSEKFKDYISVPKPNGYRSLHTTFLGPGNRRVELQIRTRDMEAVAERGVAAHWSYKNSQYGFDAEAAREAGLDAEAELTEFADMLKHGGSPEEFLEHAKLQMYRDSVFVFTPKGQLVRLPAGATPLDFAYAVHTEIGDTTIGARINGQDRPLRTMLENGDTIEVLRGDRPATQAHWESLAVTGRARSAIRRLTRTAERGEFVAIGHRLIEHALRRIGLDPVEVDDAEMAERAGFEKVDALAEAIGRGRVSTADMLEKAFPGLDDPGRHAMSAPDAEGPSLIAGGEMTAGVTMHLAECCSPLPGDRIVGVLIPEKGIEVHVIDCARLAEYENQSDRWLDLRWRPKGDSDALAVGRIHVTTANRRGALALLAKTVSDAQGNIINVKTLKRSPDFFDFEFDVEVEDNKRLTQIVAALRALAVVDSAERVKG
;
A
#
# COMPACT_ATOMS: atom_id res chain seq x y z
N VAL A 1 -13.04 -5.67 -37.63
CA VAL A 1 -11.94 -6.56 -37.96
C VAL A 1 -11.72 -7.45 -36.75
N SER A 2 -11.90 -8.75 -36.90
CA SER A 2 -11.65 -9.74 -35.85
C SER A 2 -10.16 -10.11 -35.79
N THR A 3 -9.73 -10.73 -34.68
CA THR A 3 -8.36 -11.26 -34.56
C THR A 3 -8.07 -12.32 -35.64
N ASP A 4 -9.13 -13.06 -36.05
CA ASP A 4 -9.01 -14.07 -37.11
C ASP A 4 -8.79 -13.43 -38.48
N ASP A 5 -9.47 -12.32 -38.80
CA ASP A 5 -9.22 -11.57 -40.04
C ASP A 5 -7.79 -11.05 -40.11
N ILE A 6 -7.25 -10.58 -38.96
CA ILE A 6 -5.85 -10.10 -38.89
C ILE A 6 -4.87 -11.27 -39.05
N ARG A 7 -5.18 -12.43 -38.47
CA ARG A 7 -4.36 -13.65 -38.60
C ARG A 7 -4.28 -14.11 -40.05
N GLU A 8 -5.40 -14.09 -40.76
CA GLU A 8 -5.47 -14.47 -42.15
C GLU A 8 -4.70 -13.53 -43.09
N LEU A 9 -4.81 -12.20 -42.83
CA LEU A 9 -4.20 -11.17 -43.68
C LEU A 9 -2.72 -10.93 -43.37
N PHE A 10 -2.30 -11.02 -42.11
CA PHE A 10 -0.98 -10.56 -41.64
C PHE A 10 -0.19 -11.62 -40.88
N GLY A 11 -0.76 -12.81 -40.69
CA GLY A 11 -0.15 -13.92 -39.96
C GLY A 11 -0.36 -13.90 -38.44
N GLN A 12 0.03 -15.00 -37.79
CA GLN A 12 -0.20 -15.25 -36.37
C GLN A 12 0.52 -14.22 -35.49
N GLU A 13 1.77 -13.88 -35.82
CA GLU A 13 2.60 -12.96 -35.03
C GLU A 13 1.97 -11.57 -34.90
N VAL A 14 1.43 -11.03 -36.02
CA VAL A 14 0.74 -9.74 -36.00
C VAL A 14 -0.59 -9.82 -35.25
N ALA A 15 -1.33 -10.93 -35.41
CA ALA A 15 -2.59 -11.15 -34.71
C ALA A 15 -2.40 -11.18 -33.18
N ASP A 16 -1.36 -11.86 -32.70
CA ASP A 16 -1.02 -11.95 -31.28
C ASP A 16 -0.62 -10.59 -30.69
N LEU A 17 0.16 -9.80 -31.43
CA LEU A 17 0.48 -8.42 -31.02
C LEU A 17 -0.75 -7.54 -30.93
N VAL A 18 -1.63 -7.58 -31.92
CA VAL A 18 -2.86 -6.78 -31.96
C VAL A 18 -3.80 -7.20 -30.83
N ASP A 19 -3.96 -8.50 -30.56
CA ASP A 19 -4.76 -8.98 -29.43
C ASP A 19 -4.20 -8.50 -28.09
N GLY A 20 -2.87 -8.54 -27.92
CA GLY A 20 -2.19 -8.06 -26.71
C GLY A 20 -2.40 -6.57 -26.42
N VAL A 21 -2.46 -5.71 -27.46
CA VAL A 21 -2.69 -4.28 -27.28
C VAL A 21 -4.16 -3.89 -27.26
N THR A 22 -5.06 -4.78 -27.69
CA THR A 22 -6.51 -4.51 -27.78
C THR A 22 -7.18 -4.67 -26.42
N LYS A 23 -8.08 -3.72 -26.09
CA LYS A 23 -8.89 -3.81 -24.88
C LYS A 23 -9.89 -4.96 -25.00
N LEU A 24 -10.19 -5.60 -23.86
CA LEU A 24 -11.30 -6.54 -23.80
C LEU A 24 -12.58 -5.87 -24.28
N PRO A 25 -13.39 -6.53 -25.13
CA PRO A 25 -14.68 -6.01 -25.54
C PRO A 25 -15.56 -5.81 -24.30
N LYS A 26 -16.31 -4.70 -24.27
CA LYS A 26 -17.33 -4.52 -23.24
C LYS A 26 -18.35 -5.66 -23.39
N VAL A 27 -18.48 -6.49 -22.40
CA VAL A 27 -19.57 -7.48 -22.35
C VAL A 27 -20.88 -6.69 -22.27
N THR A 28 -21.63 -6.67 -23.34
CA THR A 28 -22.96 -6.05 -23.43
C THR A 28 -23.86 -6.74 -22.43
N GLY A 29 -24.22 -6.03 -21.34
CA GLY A 29 -25.09 -6.56 -20.29
C GLY A 29 -24.44 -6.71 -18.90
N SER A 30 -23.13 -6.55 -18.74
CA SER A 30 -22.52 -6.58 -17.42
C SER A 30 -22.56 -5.18 -16.77
N ASN A 31 -23.21 -5.07 -15.62
CA ASN A 31 -23.14 -3.92 -14.71
C ASN A 31 -21.79 -3.86 -13.94
N SER A 32 -20.72 -4.41 -14.51
CA SER A 32 -19.42 -4.43 -13.85
C SER A 32 -18.89 -3.01 -13.64
N PRO A 33 -18.42 -2.66 -12.45
CA PRO A 33 -17.83 -1.36 -12.17
C PRO A 33 -16.70 -1.04 -13.17
N ARG A 34 -16.60 0.21 -13.61
CA ARG A 34 -15.55 0.65 -14.56
C ARG A 34 -14.12 0.30 -14.10
N VAL A 35 -13.92 0.23 -12.79
CA VAL A 35 -12.64 -0.13 -12.16
C VAL A 35 -12.26 -1.57 -12.45
N LEU A 36 -13.22 -2.49 -12.40
CA LEU A 36 -13.01 -3.92 -12.72
C LEU A 36 -12.54 -4.10 -14.17
N ILE A 37 -13.24 -3.47 -15.11
CA ILE A 37 -12.88 -3.53 -16.54
C ILE A 37 -11.47 -2.96 -16.80
N GLN A 38 -11.10 -1.90 -16.08
CA GLN A 38 -9.76 -1.31 -16.19
C GLN A 38 -8.70 -2.27 -15.64
N ALA A 39 -8.97 -2.92 -14.54
CA ALA A 39 -8.09 -3.89 -13.90
C ALA A 39 -7.88 -5.15 -14.76
N GLU A 40 -8.95 -5.70 -15.33
CA GLU A 40 -8.90 -6.85 -16.25
C GLU A 40 -8.10 -6.52 -17.52
N ASN A 41 -8.35 -5.35 -18.14
CA ASN A 41 -7.59 -4.89 -19.30
C ASN A 41 -6.10 -4.72 -18.98
N PHE A 42 -5.78 -4.21 -17.81
CA PHE A 42 -4.41 -4.05 -17.35
C PHE A 42 -3.73 -5.41 -17.11
N GLN A 43 -4.42 -6.33 -16.47
CA GLN A 43 -3.93 -7.70 -16.25
C GLN A 43 -3.65 -8.42 -17.58
N LYS A 44 -4.60 -8.37 -18.53
CA LYS A 44 -4.41 -8.91 -19.89
C LYS A 44 -3.18 -8.29 -20.56
N PHE A 45 -3.04 -6.98 -20.48
CA PHE A 45 -1.91 -6.24 -21.09
C PHE A 45 -0.56 -6.67 -20.49
N ILE A 46 -0.44 -6.79 -19.18
CA ILE A 46 0.80 -7.24 -18.53
C ILE A 46 1.13 -8.68 -18.92
N LEU A 47 0.15 -9.59 -18.90
CA LEU A 47 0.35 -10.98 -19.32
C LEU A 47 0.74 -11.11 -20.80
N ALA A 48 0.19 -10.28 -21.67
CA ALA A 48 0.60 -10.23 -23.09
C ALA A 48 2.03 -9.70 -23.23
N THR A 49 2.40 -8.69 -22.44
CA THR A 49 3.74 -8.09 -22.44
C THR A 49 4.82 -9.09 -22.01
N THR A 50 4.52 -10.01 -21.09
CA THR A 50 5.50 -11.07 -20.70
C THR A 50 5.72 -12.11 -21.78
N LYS A 51 4.76 -12.28 -22.69
CA LYS A 51 4.92 -13.17 -23.86
C LYS A 51 5.70 -12.48 -24.98
N ASP A 52 5.42 -11.19 -25.19
CA ASP A 52 6.08 -10.40 -26.22
C ASP A 52 6.18 -8.92 -25.79
N ILE A 53 7.41 -8.47 -25.56
CA ILE A 53 7.71 -7.09 -25.11
C ILE A 53 7.26 -6.03 -26.12
N ARG A 54 7.11 -6.39 -27.41
CA ARG A 54 6.62 -5.47 -28.44
C ARG A 54 5.23 -4.94 -28.15
N VAL A 55 4.40 -5.73 -27.47
CA VAL A 55 3.07 -5.30 -26.99
C VAL A 55 3.19 -4.05 -26.11
N LEU A 56 4.17 -4.04 -25.19
CA LEU A 56 4.43 -2.87 -24.35
C LEU A 56 4.91 -1.66 -25.18
N LEU A 57 5.85 -1.87 -26.11
CA LEU A 57 6.39 -0.79 -26.94
C LEU A 57 5.28 -0.12 -27.77
N VAL A 58 4.44 -0.92 -28.43
CA VAL A 58 3.29 -0.40 -29.20
C VAL A 58 2.32 0.37 -28.29
N LYS A 59 2.03 -0.18 -27.10
CA LYS A 59 1.09 0.46 -26.16
C LYS A 59 1.62 1.77 -25.59
N LEU A 60 2.94 1.85 -25.31
CA LEU A 60 3.58 3.08 -24.87
C LEU A 60 3.64 4.13 -25.98
N ALA A 61 3.87 3.73 -27.24
CA ALA A 61 3.83 4.62 -28.38
C ALA A 61 2.41 5.18 -28.62
N ASP A 62 1.37 4.33 -28.57
CA ASP A 62 -0.03 4.74 -28.62
C ASP A 62 -0.36 5.73 -27.49
N ARG A 63 0.04 5.41 -26.25
CA ARG A 63 -0.17 6.27 -25.09
C ARG A 63 0.53 7.62 -25.25
N LEU A 64 1.76 7.64 -25.73
CA LEU A 64 2.51 8.87 -25.95
C LEU A 64 1.85 9.75 -27.03
N HIS A 65 1.41 9.15 -28.13
CA HIS A 65 0.64 9.86 -29.16
C HIS A 65 -0.64 10.46 -28.59
N ASN A 66 -1.39 9.67 -27.82
CA ASN A 66 -2.63 10.14 -27.17
C ASN A 66 -2.36 11.28 -26.18
N MET A 67 -1.23 11.25 -25.45
CA MET A 67 -0.87 12.33 -24.54
C MET A 67 -0.43 13.61 -25.28
N ARG A 68 0.26 13.49 -26.40
CA ARG A 68 0.62 14.65 -27.25
C ARG A 68 -0.60 15.33 -27.86
N THR A 69 -1.68 14.58 -28.06
CA THR A 69 -2.94 15.05 -28.65
C THR A 69 -4.07 15.17 -27.63
N ILE A 70 -3.76 15.17 -26.32
CA ILE A 70 -4.77 15.13 -25.26
C ILE A 70 -5.72 16.33 -25.27
N GLU A 71 -5.27 17.46 -25.79
CA GLU A 71 -6.05 18.71 -25.86
C GLU A 71 -7.29 18.57 -26.77
N PHE A 72 -7.25 17.65 -27.75
CA PHE A 72 -8.39 17.36 -28.63
C PHE A 72 -9.45 16.43 -28.03
N MET A 73 -9.22 15.92 -26.82
CA MET A 73 -10.25 15.12 -26.13
C MET A 73 -11.43 16.00 -25.69
N PRO A 74 -12.68 15.53 -25.89
CA PRO A 74 -13.87 16.38 -25.80
C PRO A 74 -14.17 16.88 -24.39
N THR A 75 -13.82 16.13 -23.34
CA THR A 75 -14.16 16.48 -21.95
C THR A 75 -12.93 16.57 -21.07
N GLU A 76 -12.96 17.52 -20.13
CA GLU A 76 -11.91 17.69 -19.12
C GLU A 76 -11.77 16.43 -18.25
N GLU A 77 -12.89 15.83 -17.87
CA GLU A 77 -12.90 14.59 -17.09
C GLU A 77 -12.12 13.46 -17.80
N SER A 78 -12.31 13.32 -19.12
CA SER A 78 -11.59 12.33 -19.92
C SER A 78 -10.09 12.64 -19.99
N ARG A 79 -9.71 13.92 -20.16
CA ARG A 79 -8.31 14.35 -20.14
C ARG A 79 -7.65 14.05 -18.81
N LEU A 80 -8.28 14.41 -17.70
CA LEU A 80 -7.78 14.15 -16.35
C LEU A 80 -7.64 12.65 -16.06
N ARG A 81 -8.63 11.85 -16.44
CA ARG A 81 -8.60 10.39 -16.26
C ARG A 81 -7.45 9.75 -17.01
N VAL A 82 -7.28 10.06 -18.30
CA VAL A 82 -6.19 9.51 -19.12
C VAL A 82 -4.84 9.96 -18.59
N SER A 83 -4.72 11.20 -18.13
CA SER A 83 -3.48 11.74 -17.57
C SER A 83 -3.11 11.08 -16.24
N ARG A 84 -4.08 10.85 -15.33
CA ARG A 84 -3.84 10.10 -14.10
C ARG A 84 -3.43 8.65 -14.37
N GLU A 85 -4.14 7.97 -15.26
CA GLU A 85 -3.77 6.61 -15.69
C GLU A 85 -2.35 6.57 -16.28
N THR A 86 -1.95 7.61 -17.01
CA THR A 86 -0.60 7.73 -17.57
C THR A 86 0.45 7.88 -16.48
N LEU A 87 0.21 8.75 -15.47
CA LEU A 87 1.12 8.91 -14.33
C LEU A 87 1.19 7.66 -13.46
N ASP A 88 0.03 7.01 -13.23
CA ASP A 88 -0.06 5.89 -12.28
C ASP A 88 0.46 4.57 -12.86
N ILE A 89 0.40 4.38 -14.19
CA ILE A 89 0.64 3.09 -14.84
C ILE A 89 1.71 3.19 -15.93
N TYR A 90 1.47 3.97 -16.99
CA TYR A 90 2.27 3.90 -18.21
C TYR A 90 3.67 4.54 -18.06
N ALA A 91 3.77 5.67 -17.41
CA ALA A 91 5.07 6.33 -17.20
C ALA A 91 5.98 5.51 -16.26
N PRO A 92 5.50 4.95 -15.14
CA PRO A 92 6.27 4.01 -14.32
C PRO A 92 6.69 2.74 -15.06
N LEU A 93 5.79 2.14 -15.88
CA LEU A 93 6.15 0.98 -16.72
C LEU A 93 7.25 1.31 -17.71
N ALA A 94 7.14 2.44 -18.43
CA ALA A 94 8.15 2.90 -19.35
C ALA A 94 9.51 3.09 -18.64
N ARG A 95 9.50 3.64 -17.43
CA ARG A 95 10.69 3.81 -16.60
C ARG A 95 11.30 2.49 -16.16
N ARG A 96 10.46 1.51 -15.80
CA ARG A 96 10.89 0.18 -15.37
C ARG A 96 11.64 -0.57 -16.48
N VAL A 97 11.17 -0.48 -17.71
CA VAL A 97 11.83 -1.09 -18.87
C VAL A 97 12.93 -0.22 -19.50
N GLY A 98 13.33 0.86 -18.82
CA GLY A 98 14.44 1.72 -19.23
C GLY A 98 14.12 2.75 -20.29
N LEU A 99 12.87 2.88 -20.78
CA LEU A 99 12.44 3.87 -21.76
C LEU A 99 12.33 5.27 -21.14
N SER A 100 13.48 5.81 -20.68
CA SER A 100 13.54 7.03 -19.87
C SER A 100 13.03 8.28 -20.61
N ILE A 101 13.22 8.38 -21.92
CA ILE A 101 12.71 9.49 -22.73
C ILE A 101 11.19 9.47 -22.77
N PHE A 102 10.60 8.29 -23.08
CA PHE A 102 9.15 8.10 -23.09
C PHE A 102 8.52 8.37 -21.72
N ALA A 103 9.09 7.79 -20.67
CA ALA A 103 8.62 7.99 -19.30
C ALA A 103 8.58 9.47 -18.93
N GLY A 104 9.67 10.19 -19.19
CA GLY A 104 9.75 11.60 -18.85
C GLY A 104 8.79 12.49 -19.63
N GLU A 105 8.57 12.21 -20.94
CA GLU A 105 7.61 12.96 -21.75
C GLU A 105 6.16 12.67 -21.32
N LEU A 106 5.82 11.40 -21.05
CA LEU A 106 4.53 11.00 -20.52
C LEU A 106 4.23 11.68 -19.17
N GLU A 107 5.22 11.72 -18.27
CA GLU A 107 5.12 12.38 -16.98
C GLU A 107 4.83 13.88 -17.11
N ASP A 108 5.57 14.60 -17.95
CA ASP A 108 5.40 16.05 -18.10
C ASP A 108 4.06 16.41 -18.77
N LEU A 109 3.68 15.68 -19.83
CA LEU A 109 2.40 15.90 -20.52
C LEU A 109 1.21 15.62 -19.60
N ALA A 110 1.28 14.55 -18.81
CA ALA A 110 0.23 14.20 -17.88
C ALA A 110 0.19 15.17 -16.69
N PHE A 111 1.34 15.60 -16.17
CA PHE A 111 1.44 16.57 -15.09
C PHE A 111 0.85 17.93 -15.48
N LYS A 112 1.09 18.39 -16.71
CA LYS A 112 0.49 19.61 -17.27
C LYS A 112 -1.05 19.59 -17.17
N GLN A 113 -1.68 18.43 -17.35
CA GLN A 113 -3.13 18.28 -17.28
C GLN A 113 -3.63 18.11 -15.83
N VAL A 114 -2.92 17.32 -15.01
CA VAL A 114 -3.37 16.97 -13.65
C VAL A 114 -3.17 18.14 -12.67
N ASN A 115 -2.08 18.90 -12.81
CA ASN A 115 -1.78 20.06 -11.98
C ASN A 115 -1.17 21.20 -12.80
N PRO A 116 -2.00 21.89 -13.62
CA PRO A 116 -1.53 22.95 -14.52
C PRO A 116 -0.90 24.14 -13.77
N VAL A 117 -1.37 24.43 -12.57
CA VAL A 117 -0.85 25.54 -11.74
C VAL A 117 0.57 25.25 -11.31
N ALA A 118 0.83 24.07 -10.73
CA ALA A 118 2.17 23.67 -10.32
C ALA A 118 3.11 23.51 -11.52
N TYR A 119 2.63 22.95 -12.63
CA TYR A 119 3.39 22.83 -13.86
C TYR A 119 3.86 24.20 -14.36
N SER A 120 2.94 25.17 -14.48
CA SER A 120 3.24 26.53 -14.94
C SER A 120 4.22 27.26 -13.99
N ALA A 121 4.01 27.15 -12.69
CA ALA A 121 4.89 27.77 -11.69
C ALA A 121 6.32 27.23 -11.75
N ILE A 122 6.46 25.89 -11.88
CA ILE A 122 7.78 25.25 -11.98
C ILE A 122 8.46 25.60 -13.31
N THR A 123 7.73 25.55 -14.42
CA THR A 123 8.26 25.86 -15.75
C THR A 123 8.75 27.30 -15.81
N LYS A 124 7.95 28.26 -15.35
CA LYS A 124 8.34 29.69 -15.26
C LYS A 124 9.61 29.86 -14.42
N ARG A 125 9.69 29.20 -13.27
CA ARG A 125 10.87 29.30 -12.41
C ARG A 125 12.12 28.69 -13.03
N LEU A 126 11.96 27.61 -13.81
CA LEU A 126 13.07 27.02 -14.58
C LEU A 126 13.55 27.97 -15.69
N GLU A 127 12.65 28.64 -16.40
CA GLU A 127 12.97 29.62 -17.43
C GLU A 127 13.73 30.82 -16.83
N GLU A 128 13.27 31.35 -15.69
CA GLU A 128 13.97 32.44 -14.96
C GLU A 128 15.40 32.02 -14.59
N LEU A 129 15.58 30.78 -14.04
CA LEU A 129 16.90 30.27 -13.68
C LEU A 129 17.83 30.11 -14.87
N VAL A 130 17.31 29.69 -16.03
CA VAL A 130 18.11 29.60 -17.26
C VAL A 130 18.53 30.97 -17.73
N THR A 131 17.63 31.94 -17.72
CA THR A 131 17.90 33.30 -18.20
C THR A 131 18.90 34.03 -17.29
N ASP A 132 18.75 33.93 -15.97
CA ASP A 132 19.60 34.59 -14.99
C ASP A 132 20.99 33.94 -14.88
N ASP A 133 21.13 32.65 -15.15
CA ASP A 133 22.31 31.83 -14.86
C ASP A 133 23.04 31.30 -16.09
N THR A 134 22.66 31.68 -17.34
CA THR A 134 23.29 31.17 -18.58
C THR A 134 24.81 31.32 -18.55
N SER A 135 25.32 32.46 -18.14
CA SER A 135 26.77 32.73 -18.02
C SER A 135 27.45 31.84 -16.97
N VAL A 136 26.74 31.45 -15.89
CA VAL A 136 27.27 30.60 -14.83
C VAL A 136 27.29 29.12 -15.32
N LEU A 137 26.26 28.71 -16.04
CA LEU A 137 26.19 27.34 -16.61
C LEU A 137 27.29 27.13 -17.66
N ASP A 138 27.51 28.12 -18.52
CA ASP A 138 28.57 28.06 -19.52
C ASP A 138 29.95 28.04 -18.86
N ARG A 139 30.15 28.77 -17.77
CA ARG A 139 31.38 28.73 -16.97
C ARG A 139 31.60 27.36 -16.35
N ILE A 140 30.56 26.78 -15.68
CA ILE A 140 30.63 25.41 -15.09
C ILE A 140 30.97 24.39 -16.17
N ARG A 141 30.34 24.49 -17.34
CA ARG A 141 30.61 23.65 -18.49
C ARG A 141 32.09 23.74 -18.92
N SER A 142 32.58 24.95 -19.15
CA SER A 142 33.96 25.20 -19.54
C SER A 142 34.97 24.71 -18.52
N ASP A 143 34.69 24.90 -17.22
CA ASP A 143 35.54 24.43 -16.12
C ASP A 143 35.60 22.88 -16.12
N ILE A 144 34.44 22.18 -16.27
CA ILE A 144 34.41 20.72 -16.35
C ILE A 144 35.21 20.24 -17.58
N GLU A 145 34.98 20.80 -18.75
CA GLU A 145 35.70 20.45 -20.00
C GLU A 145 37.21 20.65 -19.85
N THR A 146 37.62 21.77 -19.24
CA THR A 146 39.05 22.10 -19.00
C THR A 146 39.69 21.05 -18.07
N VAL A 147 39.03 20.71 -16.97
CA VAL A 147 39.52 19.72 -15.99
C VAL A 147 39.62 18.33 -16.60
N MET A 148 38.64 17.94 -17.42
CA MET A 148 38.64 16.65 -18.10
C MET A 148 39.77 16.56 -19.11
N LEU A 149 39.96 17.59 -19.95
CA LEU A 149 41.03 17.65 -20.92
C LEU A 149 42.41 17.62 -20.27
N ALA A 150 42.61 18.37 -19.18
CA ALA A 150 43.88 18.38 -18.45
C ALA A 150 44.27 17.02 -17.88
N ARG A 151 43.29 16.13 -17.66
CA ARG A 151 43.48 14.75 -17.16
C ARG A 151 43.41 13.70 -18.25
N GLY A 152 43.44 14.12 -19.53
CA GLY A 152 43.42 13.23 -20.67
C GLY A 152 42.10 12.50 -20.89
N VAL A 153 41.00 12.99 -20.32
CA VAL A 153 39.65 12.46 -20.55
C VAL A 153 39.02 13.28 -21.68
N ARG A 154 38.70 12.58 -22.78
CA ARG A 154 37.96 13.15 -23.90
C ARG A 154 36.53 12.63 -23.89
N GLY A 155 35.57 13.53 -23.89
CA GLY A 155 34.15 13.16 -23.84
C GLY A 155 33.26 14.31 -24.29
N GLU A 156 32.02 13.97 -24.58
CA GLU A 156 30.99 14.93 -24.93
C GLU A 156 30.25 15.33 -23.63
N LEU A 157 30.28 16.63 -23.30
CA LEU A 157 29.60 17.18 -22.13
C LEU A 157 28.27 17.79 -22.54
N VAL A 158 27.18 17.20 -22.08
CA VAL A 158 25.81 17.64 -22.37
C VAL A 158 25.17 18.19 -21.10
N GLY A 159 24.71 19.44 -21.12
CA GLY A 159 23.91 20.02 -20.05
C GLY A 159 22.49 19.44 -20.09
N ARG A 160 21.95 19.06 -18.93
CA ARG A 160 20.60 18.56 -18.79
C ARG A 160 19.85 19.32 -17.69
N MET A 161 18.72 19.87 -18.04
CA MET A 161 17.78 20.43 -17.08
C MET A 161 16.81 19.34 -16.60
N LYS A 162 16.50 19.32 -15.31
CA LYS A 162 15.51 18.39 -14.77
C LYS A 162 14.12 18.72 -15.28
N ARG A 163 13.33 17.68 -15.51
CA ARG A 163 11.95 17.78 -15.99
C ARG A 163 11.01 18.34 -14.91
N PRO A 164 10.00 19.13 -15.28
CA PRO A 164 9.05 19.74 -14.35
C PRO A 164 8.39 18.75 -13.39
N TYR A 165 7.92 17.61 -13.88
CA TYR A 165 7.33 16.56 -13.04
C TYR A 165 8.30 15.99 -12.02
N SER A 166 9.55 15.74 -12.43
CA SER A 166 10.58 15.21 -11.53
C SER A 166 10.92 16.20 -10.40
N ILE A 167 10.87 17.50 -10.69
CA ILE A 167 11.06 18.58 -9.70
C ILE A 167 9.88 18.59 -8.73
N TRP A 168 8.65 18.64 -9.25
CA TRP A 168 7.44 18.66 -8.44
C TRP A 168 7.38 17.48 -7.48
N ARG A 169 7.59 16.26 -7.97
CA ARG A 169 7.62 15.05 -7.17
C ARG A 169 8.65 15.10 -6.05
N LYS A 170 9.83 15.70 -6.32
CA LYS A 170 10.89 15.84 -5.32
C LYS A 170 10.53 16.87 -4.24
N LEU A 171 9.88 17.97 -4.61
CA LEU A 171 9.40 18.99 -3.69
C LEU A 171 8.33 18.41 -2.76
N GLU A 172 7.37 17.66 -3.29
CA GLU A 172 6.31 17.02 -2.50
C GLU A 172 6.86 15.93 -1.57
N THR A 173 7.67 15.01 -2.11
CA THR A 173 8.16 13.84 -1.34
C THR A 173 9.11 14.22 -0.21
N LYS A 174 9.91 15.30 -0.39
CA LYS A 174 10.93 15.72 0.58
C LYS A 174 10.55 16.95 1.38
N SER A 175 9.38 17.56 1.11
CA SER A 175 8.93 18.80 1.74
C SER A 175 10.00 19.92 1.76
N ILE A 176 10.81 20.00 0.70
CA ILE A 176 11.88 21.00 0.54
C ILE A 176 11.42 22.16 -0.33
N SER A 177 12.00 23.35 -0.12
CA SER A 177 11.70 24.51 -0.95
C SER A 177 12.42 24.42 -2.32
N PHE A 178 11.94 25.16 -3.31
CA PHE A 178 12.59 25.24 -4.62
C PHE A 178 14.04 25.77 -4.53
N LYS A 179 14.34 26.62 -3.54
CA LYS A 179 15.69 27.14 -3.30
C LYS A 179 16.66 26.07 -2.79
N ASP A 180 16.14 25.05 -2.10
CA ASP A 180 16.92 23.95 -1.57
C ASP A 180 17.14 22.82 -2.59
N LEU A 181 16.53 22.93 -3.77
CA LEU A 181 16.78 22.08 -4.94
C LEU A 181 18.14 22.43 -5.56
N GLY A 182 19.21 22.06 -4.86
CA GLY A 182 20.58 22.33 -5.32
C GLY A 182 21.04 21.54 -6.55
N ASP A 183 20.14 20.75 -7.17
CA ASP A 183 20.46 19.86 -8.30
C ASP A 183 19.51 20.05 -9.50
N VAL A 184 19.09 21.29 -9.74
CA VAL A 184 18.23 21.65 -10.89
C VAL A 184 18.96 21.42 -12.21
N PHE A 185 20.27 21.71 -12.22
CA PHE A 185 21.14 21.53 -13.38
C PHE A 185 22.02 20.30 -13.17
N ALA A 186 22.05 19.45 -14.18
CA ALA A 186 22.91 18.29 -14.22
C ALA A 186 23.73 18.33 -15.52
N PHE A 187 24.95 17.85 -15.45
CA PHE A 187 25.77 17.62 -16.62
C PHE A 187 25.93 16.12 -16.85
N ARG A 188 26.03 15.76 -18.12
CA ARG A 188 26.28 14.40 -18.54
C ARG A 188 27.56 14.38 -19.36
N LEU A 189 28.54 13.62 -18.91
CA LEU A 189 29.79 13.39 -19.62
C LEU A 189 29.73 11.99 -20.26
N ILE A 190 29.80 11.96 -21.58
CA ILE A 190 29.80 10.73 -22.40
C ILE A 190 31.24 10.49 -22.85
N VAL A 191 31.82 9.38 -22.40
CA VAL A 191 33.18 8.95 -22.68
C VAL A 191 33.22 7.67 -23.51
N SER A 192 34.41 7.21 -23.90
CA SER A 192 34.53 6.03 -24.78
C SER A 192 34.56 4.71 -24.02
N THR A 193 35.16 4.67 -22.81
CA THR A 193 35.35 3.44 -22.05
C THR A 193 34.95 3.55 -20.60
N SER A 194 34.65 2.43 -19.94
CA SER A 194 34.34 2.40 -18.51
C SER A 194 35.52 2.89 -17.65
N GLU A 195 36.77 2.63 -18.07
CA GLU A 195 37.95 3.13 -17.39
C GLU A 195 37.99 4.67 -17.41
N GLU A 196 37.66 5.28 -18.56
CA GLU A 196 37.55 6.74 -18.66
C GLU A 196 36.45 7.32 -17.76
N CYS A 197 35.37 6.57 -17.49
CA CYS A 197 34.35 7.01 -16.52
C CYS A 197 34.94 7.19 -15.13
N TYR A 198 35.72 6.25 -14.63
CA TYR A 198 36.37 6.34 -13.32
C TYR A 198 37.49 7.37 -13.29
N ARG A 199 38.21 7.55 -14.40
CA ARG A 199 39.23 8.60 -14.54
C ARG A 199 38.59 9.99 -14.47
N ALA A 200 37.48 10.19 -15.15
CA ALA A 200 36.69 11.42 -15.10
C ALA A 200 36.15 11.71 -13.69
N LEU A 201 35.65 10.69 -13.00
CA LEU A 201 35.21 10.80 -11.61
C LEU A 201 36.36 11.27 -10.70
N GLY A 202 37.52 10.61 -10.79
CA GLY A 202 38.73 10.99 -10.06
C GLY A 202 39.16 12.44 -10.34
N ALA A 203 39.11 12.87 -11.61
CA ALA A 203 39.42 14.24 -12.02
C ALA A 203 38.47 15.25 -11.37
N ALA A 204 37.15 14.96 -11.39
CA ALA A 204 36.15 15.83 -10.79
C ALA A 204 36.33 15.94 -9.27
N HIS A 205 36.54 14.82 -8.56
CA HIS A 205 36.71 14.79 -7.10
C HIS A 205 38.02 15.42 -6.60
N GLN A 206 39.07 15.43 -7.43
CA GLN A 206 40.30 16.13 -7.10
C GLN A 206 40.17 17.65 -7.25
N GLN A 207 39.31 18.10 -8.16
CA GLN A 207 39.14 19.52 -8.44
C GLN A 207 38.07 20.16 -7.54
N TRP A 208 36.98 19.46 -7.22
CA TRP A 208 35.86 19.99 -6.47
C TRP A 208 35.51 19.11 -5.27
N ALA A 209 35.04 19.75 -4.20
CA ALA A 209 34.57 19.02 -3.02
C ALA A 209 33.32 18.21 -3.35
N ALA A 210 33.43 16.90 -3.35
CA ALA A 210 32.32 15.99 -3.62
C ALA A 210 31.44 15.78 -2.38
N LEU A 211 30.13 15.64 -2.58
CA LEU A 211 29.16 15.25 -1.57
C LEU A 211 29.03 13.72 -1.55
N SER A 212 29.73 13.07 -0.61
CA SER A 212 29.83 11.60 -0.55
C SER A 212 28.49 10.89 -0.47
N GLU A 213 27.53 11.42 0.28
CA GLU A 213 26.15 10.89 0.41
C GLU A 213 25.34 10.89 -0.91
N LYS A 214 25.82 11.63 -1.93
CA LYS A 214 25.19 11.70 -3.25
C LYS A 214 25.95 10.97 -4.34
N PHE A 215 27.04 10.31 -3.98
CA PHE A 215 27.77 9.45 -4.92
C PHE A 215 27.04 8.10 -5.10
N LYS A 216 26.89 7.67 -6.35
CA LYS A 216 26.34 6.35 -6.71
C LYS A 216 27.07 5.77 -7.89
N ASP A 217 27.54 4.54 -7.72
CA ASP A 217 28.19 3.76 -8.76
C ASP A 217 27.22 2.71 -9.32
N TYR A 218 26.59 3.05 -10.43
CA TYR A 218 25.75 2.12 -11.20
C TYR A 218 26.50 1.43 -12.33
N ILE A 219 27.82 1.60 -12.45
CA ILE A 219 28.64 0.81 -13.37
C ILE A 219 29.00 -0.50 -12.70
N SER A 220 29.51 -0.44 -11.47
CA SER A 220 29.83 -1.63 -10.67
C SER A 220 28.61 -2.41 -10.20
N VAL A 221 27.51 -1.68 -9.88
CA VAL A 221 26.23 -2.27 -9.46
C VAL A 221 25.11 -1.70 -10.32
N PRO A 222 24.87 -2.27 -11.51
CA PRO A 222 23.84 -1.79 -12.44
C PRO A 222 22.44 -1.85 -11.82
N LYS A 223 21.55 -0.94 -12.28
CA LYS A 223 20.14 -1.06 -11.93
C LYS A 223 19.51 -2.26 -12.65
N PRO A 224 18.40 -2.82 -12.11
CA PRO A 224 17.71 -3.97 -12.72
C PRO A 224 17.32 -3.78 -14.19
N ASN A 225 17.01 -2.55 -14.59
CA ASN A 225 16.69 -2.20 -15.97
C ASN A 225 17.95 -1.97 -16.84
N GLY A 226 19.13 -2.43 -16.40
CA GLY A 226 20.40 -2.31 -17.13
C GLY A 226 21.01 -0.90 -17.15
N TYR A 227 20.44 0.05 -16.42
CA TYR A 227 21.00 1.40 -16.34
C TYR A 227 22.36 1.40 -15.67
N ARG A 228 23.37 1.97 -16.35
CA ARG A 228 24.75 2.13 -15.88
C ARG A 228 25.18 3.59 -15.97
N SER A 229 25.76 4.13 -14.93
CA SER A 229 26.37 5.48 -14.91
C SER A 229 27.05 5.70 -13.56
N LEU A 230 28.09 6.49 -13.49
CA LEU A 230 28.53 7.10 -12.24
C LEU A 230 27.75 8.38 -12.02
N HIS A 231 27.22 8.56 -10.80
CA HIS A 231 26.57 9.80 -10.39
C HIS A 231 27.38 10.42 -9.26
N THR A 232 27.75 11.67 -9.42
CA THR A 232 28.39 12.44 -8.36
C THR A 232 27.80 13.82 -8.29
N THR A 233 27.81 14.42 -7.12
CA THR A 233 27.45 15.82 -6.90
C THR A 233 28.61 16.50 -6.20
N PHE A 234 29.05 17.62 -6.70
CA PHE A 234 30.13 18.42 -6.14
C PHE A 234 29.75 19.90 -6.01
N LEU A 235 30.53 20.65 -5.23
CA LEU A 235 30.40 22.10 -5.11
C LEU A 235 31.23 22.76 -6.19
N GLY A 236 30.57 23.24 -7.23
CA GLY A 236 31.19 24.00 -8.31
C GLY A 236 31.36 25.48 -8.05
N PRO A 237 31.69 26.28 -9.09
CA PRO A 237 31.84 27.73 -8.98
C PRO A 237 30.63 28.40 -8.32
N GLY A 238 30.89 29.38 -7.45
CA GLY A 238 29.84 30.08 -6.68
C GLY A 238 29.17 29.21 -5.61
N ASN A 239 29.82 28.13 -5.14
CA ASN A 239 29.32 27.20 -4.14
C ASN A 239 27.99 26.50 -4.55
N ARG A 240 27.77 26.36 -5.87
CA ARG A 240 26.58 25.69 -6.42
C ARG A 240 26.77 24.21 -6.47
N ARG A 241 25.71 23.48 -6.14
CA ARG A 241 25.68 22.00 -6.27
C ARG A 241 25.53 21.64 -7.75
N VAL A 242 26.48 20.89 -8.27
CA VAL A 242 26.50 20.40 -9.67
C VAL A 242 26.43 18.88 -9.65
N GLU A 243 25.38 18.32 -10.25
CA GLU A 243 25.29 16.87 -10.49
C GLU A 243 26.00 16.54 -11.80
N LEU A 244 26.94 15.59 -11.76
CA LEU A 244 27.63 15.07 -12.93
C LEU A 244 27.33 13.57 -13.07
N GLN A 245 26.78 13.21 -14.22
CA GLN A 245 26.56 11.80 -14.64
C GLN A 245 27.63 11.45 -15.67
N ILE A 246 28.34 10.35 -15.43
CA ILE A 246 29.44 9.91 -16.31
C ILE A 246 29.12 8.50 -16.79
N ARG A 247 29.20 8.28 -18.13
CA ARG A 247 28.90 7.00 -18.74
C ARG A 247 29.49 6.88 -20.15
N THR A 248 29.54 5.67 -20.66
CA THR A 248 29.96 5.44 -22.04
C THR A 248 28.80 5.68 -23.03
N ARG A 249 29.12 5.70 -24.36
CA ARG A 249 28.10 5.82 -25.41
C ARG A 249 27.09 4.65 -25.38
N ASP A 250 27.57 3.45 -25.11
CA ASP A 250 26.70 2.26 -25.02
C ASP A 250 25.79 2.35 -23.80
N MET A 251 26.31 2.78 -22.63
CA MET A 251 25.53 3.04 -21.44
C MET A 251 24.50 4.15 -21.67
N GLU A 252 24.83 5.16 -22.47
CA GLU A 252 23.90 6.22 -22.88
C GLU A 252 22.75 5.67 -23.70
N ALA A 253 23.04 4.84 -24.71
CA ALA A 253 22.02 4.23 -25.55
C ALA A 253 21.04 3.38 -24.71
N VAL A 254 21.54 2.59 -23.75
CA VAL A 254 20.73 1.80 -22.83
C VAL A 254 19.93 2.70 -21.88
N ALA A 255 20.53 3.75 -21.33
CA ALA A 255 19.87 4.67 -20.42
C ALA A 255 18.73 5.47 -21.07
N GLU A 256 18.78 5.73 -22.37
CA GLU A 256 17.77 6.47 -23.12
C GLU A 256 16.69 5.57 -23.73
N ARG A 257 17.10 4.45 -24.31
CA ARG A 257 16.24 3.57 -25.14
C ARG A 257 15.82 2.30 -24.40
N GLY A 258 16.47 1.97 -23.27
CA GLY A 258 16.14 0.78 -22.48
C GLY A 258 16.07 -0.48 -23.36
N VAL A 259 14.99 -1.23 -23.17
CA VAL A 259 14.72 -2.47 -23.94
C VAL A 259 14.74 -2.27 -25.44
N ALA A 260 14.31 -1.10 -25.94
CA ALA A 260 14.31 -0.83 -27.39
C ALA A 260 15.73 -0.76 -27.98
N ALA A 261 16.76 -0.47 -27.19
CA ALA A 261 18.14 -0.55 -27.64
C ALA A 261 18.53 -1.99 -28.03
N HIS A 262 18.08 -2.98 -27.25
CA HIS A 262 18.31 -4.40 -27.54
C HIS A 262 17.74 -4.87 -28.89
N TRP A 263 16.53 -4.41 -29.23
CA TRP A 263 15.86 -4.77 -30.48
C TRP A 263 16.57 -4.19 -31.69
N SER A 264 17.12 -2.98 -31.58
CA SER A 264 17.90 -2.35 -32.65
C SER A 264 19.18 -3.12 -32.98
N TYR A 265 19.79 -3.77 -31.97
CA TYR A 265 21.03 -4.54 -32.15
C TYR A 265 20.79 -6.00 -32.63
N LYS A 266 19.66 -6.64 -32.24
CA LYS A 266 19.31 -7.98 -32.75
C LYS A 266 19.14 -8.03 -34.27
N ASN A 267 18.79 -6.91 -34.89
CA ASN A 267 18.60 -6.78 -36.35
C ASN A 267 19.81 -6.19 -37.12
N SER A 268 20.86 -5.76 -36.43
CA SER A 268 22.06 -5.23 -37.10
C SER A 268 23.10 -6.34 -37.24
N GLN A 269 23.69 -6.45 -38.42
CA GLN A 269 24.76 -7.39 -38.79
C GLN A 269 26.10 -7.23 -38.03
N TYR A 270 26.12 -6.43 -36.98
CA TYR A 270 27.28 -6.24 -36.10
C TYR A 270 27.02 -6.95 -34.78
N GLY A 271 27.69 -8.10 -34.63
CA GLY A 271 27.57 -9.04 -33.55
C GLY A 271 27.59 -8.42 -32.15
N PHE A 272 26.45 -8.34 -31.53
CA PHE A 272 26.31 -8.12 -30.10
C PHE A 272 26.02 -9.48 -29.45
N ASP A 273 26.86 -9.82 -28.49
CA ASP A 273 26.74 -11.06 -27.73
C ASP A 273 25.54 -10.99 -26.78
N ALA A 274 24.49 -11.76 -27.07
CA ALA A 274 23.29 -11.85 -26.22
C ALA A 274 23.63 -12.41 -24.83
N GLU A 275 24.73 -13.14 -24.73
CA GLU A 275 25.25 -13.68 -23.48
C GLU A 275 25.90 -12.59 -22.64
N ALA A 276 26.66 -11.69 -23.25
CA ALA A 276 27.23 -10.51 -22.59
C ALA A 276 26.15 -9.52 -22.11
N ALA A 277 25.01 -9.44 -22.80
CA ALA A 277 23.87 -8.62 -22.40
C ALA A 277 23.16 -9.22 -21.17
N ARG A 278 23.02 -10.54 -21.07
CA ARG A 278 22.48 -11.25 -19.89
C ARG A 278 23.43 -11.15 -18.69
N GLU A 279 24.72 -11.33 -18.92
CA GLU A 279 25.75 -11.13 -17.87
C GLU A 279 25.79 -9.68 -17.38
N ALA A 280 25.40 -8.73 -18.24
CA ALA A 280 25.28 -7.31 -17.88
C ALA A 280 23.99 -6.95 -17.12
N GLY A 281 23.11 -7.91 -16.80
CA GLY A 281 21.85 -7.68 -16.10
C GLY A 281 20.77 -6.98 -16.95
N LEU A 282 20.88 -7.08 -18.28
CA LEU A 282 19.99 -6.43 -19.25
C LEU A 282 18.82 -7.34 -19.66
N ASP A 283 18.26 -8.12 -18.75
CA ASP A 283 17.12 -8.99 -19.05
C ASP A 283 15.80 -8.34 -18.61
N ALA A 284 15.33 -7.41 -19.44
CA ALA A 284 14.04 -6.76 -19.20
C ALA A 284 12.85 -7.72 -19.39
N GLU A 285 13.01 -8.82 -20.13
CA GLU A 285 12.02 -9.89 -20.20
C GLU A 285 11.96 -10.64 -18.89
N ALA A 286 13.10 -10.91 -18.24
CA ALA A 286 13.13 -11.49 -16.90
C ALA A 286 12.53 -10.53 -15.86
N GLU A 287 12.81 -9.24 -15.93
CA GLU A 287 12.23 -8.26 -15.00
C GLU A 287 10.71 -8.12 -15.15
N LEU A 288 10.19 -8.15 -16.38
CA LEU A 288 8.75 -8.14 -16.64
C LEU A 288 8.10 -9.46 -16.22
N THR A 289 8.78 -10.59 -16.42
CA THR A 289 8.32 -11.90 -15.98
C THR A 289 8.28 -11.97 -14.47
N GLU A 290 9.33 -11.54 -13.77
CA GLU A 290 9.35 -11.43 -12.30
C GLU A 290 8.23 -10.52 -11.80
N PHE A 291 8.04 -9.38 -12.44
CA PHE A 291 6.94 -8.45 -12.12
C PHE A 291 5.56 -9.08 -12.32
N ALA A 292 5.35 -9.79 -13.43
CA ALA A 292 4.09 -10.49 -13.68
C ALA A 292 3.88 -11.66 -12.71
N ASP A 293 4.93 -12.38 -12.34
CA ASP A 293 4.85 -13.48 -11.37
C ASP A 293 4.53 -12.96 -9.96
N MET A 294 5.13 -11.83 -9.55
CA MET A 294 4.74 -11.15 -8.32
C MET A 294 3.26 -10.74 -8.32
N LEU A 295 2.72 -10.36 -9.48
CA LEU A 295 1.33 -9.94 -9.63
C LEU A 295 0.34 -11.10 -9.74
N LYS A 296 0.77 -12.31 -10.17
CA LYS A 296 -0.10 -13.51 -10.28
C LYS A 296 -0.67 -13.98 -8.94
N HIS A 297 -0.12 -13.52 -7.82
CA HIS A 297 -0.56 -13.91 -6.49
C HIS A 297 -1.72 -13.05 -5.94
N GLY A 298 -2.24 -12.09 -6.71
CA GLY A 298 -3.45 -11.33 -6.40
C GLY A 298 -4.72 -12.15 -6.71
N GLY A 299 -5.69 -12.14 -5.78
CA GLY A 299 -6.93 -12.92 -5.92
C GLY A 299 -7.94 -12.33 -6.91
N SER A 300 -7.90 -11.01 -7.16
CA SER A 300 -8.81 -10.32 -8.08
C SER A 300 -8.05 -9.37 -9.02
N PRO A 301 -8.64 -9.01 -10.18
CA PRO A 301 -8.04 -8.03 -11.09
C PRO A 301 -7.78 -6.67 -10.45
N GLU A 302 -8.61 -6.23 -9.50
CA GLU A 302 -8.45 -4.97 -8.77
C GLU A 302 -7.23 -5.03 -7.83
N GLU A 303 -7.08 -6.13 -7.09
CA GLU A 303 -5.90 -6.37 -6.26
C GLU A 303 -4.63 -6.39 -7.10
N PHE A 304 -4.68 -7.03 -8.28
CA PHE A 304 -3.60 -7.01 -9.25
C PHE A 304 -3.20 -5.58 -9.65
N LEU A 305 -4.17 -4.73 -9.99
CA LEU A 305 -3.93 -3.34 -10.37
C LEU A 305 -3.35 -2.51 -9.20
N GLU A 306 -3.87 -2.71 -7.99
CA GLU A 306 -3.38 -2.03 -6.78
C GLU A 306 -1.93 -2.42 -6.49
N HIS A 307 -1.63 -3.73 -6.53
CA HIS A 307 -0.28 -4.24 -6.32
C HIS A 307 0.71 -3.72 -7.36
N ALA A 308 0.29 -3.70 -8.63
CA ALA A 308 1.10 -3.15 -9.70
C ALA A 308 1.46 -1.68 -9.44
N LYS A 309 0.49 -0.84 -9.08
CA LYS A 309 0.72 0.57 -8.73
C LYS A 309 1.70 0.73 -7.58
N LEU A 310 1.55 -0.06 -6.52
CA LEU A 310 2.45 0.01 -5.36
C LEU A 310 3.89 -0.36 -5.70
N GLN A 311 4.09 -1.32 -6.59
CA GLN A 311 5.43 -1.81 -6.94
C GLN A 311 6.14 -0.99 -8.03
N MET A 312 5.39 -0.28 -8.88
CA MET A 312 5.97 0.52 -9.96
C MET A 312 6.85 1.69 -9.50
N TYR A 313 6.63 2.22 -8.30
CA TYR A 313 7.25 3.46 -7.83
C TYR A 313 8.44 3.26 -6.89
N ARG A 314 8.84 2.02 -6.55
CA ARG A 314 9.83 1.77 -5.51
C ARG A 314 11.18 1.34 -6.06
N ASP A 315 12.24 1.99 -5.56
CA ASP A 315 13.60 1.46 -5.66
C ASP A 315 13.67 0.11 -4.94
N SER A 316 14.65 -0.73 -5.25
CA SER A 316 14.82 -2.04 -4.60
C SER A 316 15.86 -1.97 -3.48
N VAL A 317 15.65 -2.76 -2.43
CA VAL A 317 16.64 -3.07 -1.41
C VAL A 317 17.06 -4.52 -1.55
N PHE A 318 18.33 -4.78 -1.32
CA PHE A 318 18.95 -6.11 -1.39
C PHE A 318 19.33 -6.54 0.01
N VAL A 319 18.74 -7.63 0.48
CA VAL A 319 18.91 -8.16 1.83
C VAL A 319 19.30 -9.63 1.77
N PHE A 320 19.84 -10.17 2.85
CA PHE A 320 20.37 -11.52 2.90
C PHE A 320 19.58 -12.41 3.86
N THR A 321 19.42 -13.68 3.48
CA THR A 321 19.05 -14.71 4.44
C THR A 321 20.26 -15.04 5.35
N PRO A 322 20.08 -15.68 6.51
CA PRO A 322 21.21 -16.15 7.35
C PRO A 322 22.15 -17.12 6.62
N LYS A 323 21.68 -17.76 5.55
CA LYS A 323 22.48 -18.65 4.69
C LYS A 323 23.23 -17.91 3.58
N GLY A 324 23.16 -16.57 3.55
CA GLY A 324 23.83 -15.73 2.55
C GLY A 324 23.11 -15.63 1.19
N GLN A 325 21.88 -16.11 1.06
CA GLN A 325 21.10 -15.95 -0.16
C GLN A 325 20.60 -14.50 -0.26
N LEU A 326 20.78 -13.89 -1.41
CA LEU A 326 20.31 -12.54 -1.72
C LEU A 326 18.81 -12.55 -2.03
N VAL A 327 18.06 -11.69 -1.37
CA VAL A 327 16.64 -11.45 -1.60
C VAL A 327 16.44 -9.99 -1.99
N ARG A 328 15.80 -9.76 -3.13
CA ARG A 328 15.46 -8.42 -3.63
C ARG A 328 14.05 -8.06 -3.19
N LEU A 329 13.87 -6.89 -2.59
CA LEU A 329 12.59 -6.36 -2.12
C LEU A 329 12.41 -4.91 -2.56
N PRO A 330 11.17 -4.38 -2.64
CA PRO A 330 10.95 -2.95 -2.85
C PRO A 330 11.48 -2.12 -1.66
N ALA A 331 11.97 -0.91 -1.92
CA ALA A 331 12.37 0.01 -0.86
C ALA A 331 11.20 0.30 0.10
N GLY A 332 11.49 0.28 1.40
CA GLY A 332 10.51 0.37 2.47
C GLY A 332 9.87 -0.98 2.85
N ALA A 333 10.32 -2.10 2.25
CA ALA A 333 9.93 -3.43 2.67
C ALA A 333 10.29 -3.71 4.13
N THR A 334 9.53 -4.58 4.75
CA THR A 334 9.64 -4.97 6.15
C THR A 334 10.05 -6.44 6.29
N PRO A 335 10.40 -6.93 7.47
CA PRO A 335 10.63 -8.36 7.70
C PRO A 335 9.46 -9.27 7.31
N LEU A 336 8.22 -8.75 7.33
CA LEU A 336 7.06 -9.50 6.81
C LEU A 336 7.17 -9.69 5.30
N ASP A 337 7.49 -8.64 4.55
CA ASP A 337 7.70 -8.73 3.10
C ASP A 337 8.81 -9.73 2.77
N PHE A 338 9.90 -9.72 3.54
CA PHE A 338 10.98 -10.68 3.40
C PHE A 338 10.52 -12.12 3.67
N ALA A 339 9.78 -12.35 4.75
CA ALA A 339 9.29 -13.68 5.11
C ALA A 339 8.41 -14.28 3.99
N TYR A 340 7.46 -13.48 3.46
CA TYR A 340 6.61 -13.91 2.34
C TYR A 340 7.36 -14.00 1.01
N ALA A 341 8.43 -13.23 0.80
CA ALA A 341 9.27 -13.36 -0.38
C ALA A 341 10.05 -14.68 -0.39
N VAL A 342 10.52 -15.14 0.76
CA VAL A 342 11.21 -16.44 0.90
C VAL A 342 10.21 -17.59 0.71
N HIS A 343 9.15 -17.66 1.50
CA HIS A 343 8.10 -18.67 1.37
C HIS A 343 6.82 -18.23 2.08
N THR A 344 5.65 -18.56 1.50
CA THR A 344 4.35 -18.20 2.08
C THR A 344 4.17 -18.75 3.50
N GLU A 345 4.54 -20.02 3.73
CA GLU A 345 4.46 -20.65 5.04
C GLU A 345 5.34 -19.97 6.10
N ILE A 346 6.51 -19.45 5.69
CA ILE A 346 7.39 -18.68 6.59
C ILE A 346 6.69 -17.38 6.98
N GLY A 347 6.08 -16.68 6.01
CA GLY A 347 5.28 -15.50 6.27
C GLY A 347 4.10 -15.77 7.20
N ASP A 348 3.34 -16.82 6.93
CA ASP A 348 2.15 -17.18 7.70
C ASP A 348 2.48 -17.52 9.17
N THR A 349 3.66 -18.11 9.44
CA THR A 349 4.10 -18.52 10.77
C THR A 349 5.05 -17.53 11.46
N THR A 350 5.25 -16.35 10.87
CA THR A 350 6.12 -15.30 11.43
C THR A 350 5.58 -14.81 12.77
N ILE A 351 6.43 -14.79 13.82
CA ILE A 351 6.11 -14.19 15.13
C ILE A 351 7.05 -13.03 15.48
N GLY A 352 8.17 -12.89 14.77
CA GLY A 352 9.16 -11.85 14.99
C GLY A 352 10.28 -11.92 13.96
N ALA A 353 11.25 -11.01 14.06
CA ALA A 353 12.41 -11.00 13.19
C ALA A 353 13.66 -10.47 13.90
N ARG A 354 14.83 -10.98 13.48
CA ARG A 354 16.14 -10.42 13.80
C ARG A 354 16.76 -9.81 12.57
N ILE A 355 17.20 -8.57 12.70
CA ILE A 355 17.94 -7.87 11.65
C ILE A 355 19.37 -7.69 12.15
N ASN A 356 20.35 -8.21 11.41
CA ASN A 356 21.78 -8.17 11.78
C ASN A 356 22.04 -8.74 13.18
N GLY A 357 21.32 -9.82 13.55
CA GLY A 357 21.45 -10.50 14.84
C GLY A 357 20.73 -9.82 16.02
N GLN A 358 20.00 -8.71 15.80
CA GLN A 358 19.24 -8.00 16.81
C GLN A 358 17.75 -8.18 16.61
N ASP A 359 16.99 -8.44 17.66
CA ASP A 359 15.53 -8.48 17.62
C ASP A 359 14.99 -7.09 17.24
N ARG A 360 14.17 -7.04 16.19
CA ARG A 360 13.57 -5.82 15.66
C ARG A 360 12.09 -6.00 15.42
N PRO A 361 11.28 -4.93 15.61
CA PRO A 361 9.86 -4.95 15.29
C PRO A 361 9.60 -5.29 13.83
N LEU A 362 8.51 -6.03 13.54
CA LEU A 362 8.12 -6.38 12.17
C LEU A 362 7.81 -5.17 11.26
N ARG A 363 7.60 -3.98 11.84
CA ARG A 363 7.42 -2.71 11.11
C ARG A 363 8.73 -2.03 10.69
N THR A 364 9.89 -2.58 11.06
CA THR A 364 11.20 -1.99 10.74
C THR A 364 11.42 -2.03 9.23
N MET A 365 11.77 -0.90 8.62
CA MET A 365 12.14 -0.85 7.20
C MET A 365 13.52 -1.47 7.01
N LEU A 366 13.64 -2.30 5.99
CA LEU A 366 14.88 -2.99 5.63
C LEU A 366 15.80 -2.09 4.79
N GLU A 367 17.10 -2.19 5.02
CA GLU A 367 18.15 -1.47 4.32
C GLU A 367 19.02 -2.42 3.49
N ASN A 368 19.76 -1.86 2.52
CA ASN A 368 20.68 -2.66 1.70
C ASN A 368 21.76 -3.31 2.58
N GLY A 369 21.95 -4.61 2.42
CA GLY A 369 22.96 -5.38 3.14
C GLY A 369 22.47 -6.01 4.45
N ASP A 370 21.22 -5.73 4.87
CA ASP A 370 20.66 -6.36 6.07
C ASP A 370 20.59 -7.87 5.95
N THR A 371 20.94 -8.57 7.02
CA THR A 371 20.73 -10.01 7.17
C THR A 371 19.52 -10.24 8.04
N ILE A 372 18.49 -10.93 7.50
CA ILE A 372 17.19 -11.09 8.16
C ILE A 372 16.97 -12.56 8.53
N GLU A 373 16.76 -12.80 9.82
CA GLU A 373 16.32 -14.07 10.38
C GLU A 373 14.85 -13.93 10.82
N VAL A 374 13.97 -14.77 10.26
CA VAL A 374 12.53 -14.79 10.62
C VAL A 374 12.33 -15.76 11.78
N LEU A 375 11.73 -15.28 12.86
CA LEU A 375 11.30 -16.09 14.00
C LEU A 375 9.93 -16.67 13.70
N ARG A 376 9.80 -18.00 13.81
CA ARG A 376 8.57 -18.73 13.44
C ARG A 376 7.89 -19.33 14.66
N GLY A 377 6.57 -19.30 14.65
CA GLY A 377 5.73 -20.06 15.57
C GLY A 377 5.26 -21.39 14.98
N ASP A 378 4.65 -22.23 15.81
CA ASP A 378 4.13 -23.55 15.40
C ASP A 378 2.78 -23.45 14.66
N ARG A 379 2.12 -22.32 14.72
CA ARG A 379 0.81 -22.05 14.09
C ARG A 379 0.85 -20.72 13.36
N PRO A 380 -0.04 -20.51 12.37
CA PRO A 380 -0.21 -19.20 11.76
C PRO A 380 -0.50 -18.13 12.83
N ALA A 381 0.32 -17.07 12.82
CA ALA A 381 0.25 -15.99 13.80
C ALA A 381 -0.17 -14.64 13.16
N THR A 382 -0.51 -14.68 11.87
CA THR A 382 -0.84 -13.49 11.07
C THR A 382 -2.05 -12.74 11.64
N GLN A 383 -1.92 -11.43 11.79
CA GLN A 383 -2.96 -10.55 12.30
C GLN A 383 -3.43 -9.58 11.19
N ALA A 384 -4.69 -9.19 11.20
CA ALA A 384 -5.29 -8.35 10.15
C ALA A 384 -4.53 -7.03 9.95
N HIS A 385 -4.08 -6.38 11.02
CA HIS A 385 -3.33 -5.13 10.95
C HIS A 385 -1.94 -5.24 10.29
N TRP A 386 -1.40 -6.46 10.13
CA TRP A 386 -0.12 -6.68 9.43
C TRP A 386 -0.21 -6.36 7.94
N GLU A 387 -1.39 -6.34 7.36
CA GLU A 387 -1.59 -5.89 5.98
C GLU A 387 -1.08 -4.45 5.77
N SER A 388 -1.26 -3.58 6.77
CA SER A 388 -0.77 -2.20 6.72
C SER A 388 0.75 -2.08 6.86
N LEU A 389 1.42 -3.07 7.46
CA LEU A 389 2.88 -3.10 7.62
C LEU A 389 3.57 -3.62 6.36
N ALA A 390 2.91 -4.49 5.61
CA ALA A 390 3.46 -5.07 4.40
C ALA A 390 3.38 -4.08 3.22
N VAL A 391 4.40 -4.13 2.40
CA VAL A 391 4.59 -3.25 1.25
C VAL A 391 4.43 -4.00 -0.07
N THR A 392 4.77 -5.30 -0.06
CA THR A 392 4.66 -6.14 -1.26
C THR A 392 3.24 -6.66 -1.44
N GLY A 393 2.78 -6.72 -2.69
CA GLY A 393 1.50 -7.30 -3.03
C GLY A 393 1.38 -8.76 -2.59
N ARG A 394 2.47 -9.53 -2.71
CA ARG A 394 2.52 -10.93 -2.27
C ARG A 394 2.23 -11.08 -0.78
N ALA A 395 2.89 -10.29 0.08
CA ALA A 395 2.66 -10.32 1.51
C ALA A 395 1.23 -9.89 1.84
N ARG A 396 0.76 -8.76 1.29
CA ARG A 396 -0.61 -8.26 1.51
C ARG A 396 -1.67 -9.28 1.11
N SER A 397 -1.58 -9.87 -0.09
CA SER A 397 -2.54 -10.89 -0.54
C SER A 397 -2.53 -12.13 0.33
N ALA A 398 -1.35 -12.60 0.76
CA ALA A 398 -1.24 -13.77 1.63
C ALA A 398 -1.85 -13.49 3.00
N ILE A 399 -1.54 -12.34 3.61
CA ILE A 399 -2.11 -11.87 4.88
C ILE A 399 -3.63 -11.78 4.77
N ARG A 400 -4.15 -11.09 3.75
CA ARG A 400 -5.59 -10.93 3.51
C ARG A 400 -6.30 -12.27 3.32
N ARG A 401 -5.69 -13.19 2.56
CA ARG A 401 -6.24 -14.55 2.37
C ARG A 401 -6.31 -15.30 3.70
N LEU A 402 -5.24 -15.28 4.48
CA LEU A 402 -5.20 -15.98 5.76
C LEU A 402 -6.21 -15.39 6.76
N THR A 403 -6.28 -14.07 6.85
CA THR A 403 -7.26 -13.36 7.68
C THR A 403 -8.69 -13.70 7.28
N ARG A 404 -9.02 -13.64 5.98
CA ARG A 404 -10.35 -14.02 5.49
C ARG A 404 -10.69 -15.49 5.77
N THR A 405 -9.71 -16.38 5.69
CA THR A 405 -9.93 -17.81 5.99
C THR A 405 -10.18 -18.02 7.47
N ALA A 406 -9.42 -17.33 8.34
CA ALA A 406 -9.62 -17.37 9.78
C ALA A 406 -10.98 -16.78 10.19
N GLU A 407 -11.33 -15.58 9.67
CA GLU A 407 -12.63 -14.95 9.87
C GLU A 407 -13.78 -15.86 9.41
N ARG A 408 -13.62 -16.49 8.23
CA ARG A 408 -14.62 -17.42 7.74
C ARG A 408 -14.82 -18.60 8.69
N GLY A 409 -13.73 -19.18 9.19
CA GLY A 409 -13.80 -20.27 10.17
C GLY A 409 -14.52 -19.85 11.46
N GLU A 410 -14.26 -18.63 11.92
CA GLU A 410 -14.93 -18.06 13.09
C GLU A 410 -16.44 -17.88 12.85
N PHE A 411 -16.84 -17.32 11.71
CA PHE A 411 -18.26 -17.17 11.36
C PHE A 411 -18.98 -18.51 11.19
N VAL A 412 -18.32 -19.50 10.59
CA VAL A 412 -18.85 -20.86 10.51
C VAL A 412 -19.08 -21.45 11.90
N ALA A 413 -18.10 -21.30 12.81
CA ALA A 413 -18.22 -21.80 14.17
C ALA A 413 -19.31 -21.09 14.99
N ILE A 414 -19.49 -19.76 14.77
CA ILE A 414 -20.61 -19.01 15.35
C ILE A 414 -21.94 -19.54 14.81
N GLY A 415 -22.04 -19.67 13.50
CA GLY A 415 -23.24 -20.12 12.82
C GLY A 415 -23.69 -21.50 13.27
N HIS A 416 -22.79 -22.48 13.38
CA HIS A 416 -23.09 -23.80 13.90
C HIS A 416 -23.70 -23.73 15.30
N ARG A 417 -23.11 -22.93 16.19
CA ARG A 417 -23.67 -22.77 17.56
C ARG A 417 -25.05 -22.12 17.56
N LEU A 418 -25.26 -21.10 16.70
CA LEU A 418 -26.56 -20.47 16.56
C LEU A 418 -27.61 -21.45 16.01
N ILE A 419 -27.22 -22.30 15.05
CA ILE A 419 -28.07 -23.38 14.50
C ILE A 419 -28.42 -24.39 15.60
N GLU A 420 -27.41 -24.91 16.32
CA GLU A 420 -27.65 -25.87 17.43
C GLU A 420 -28.59 -25.28 18.50
N HIS A 421 -28.36 -24.04 18.89
CA HIS A 421 -29.22 -23.36 19.86
C HIS A 421 -30.65 -23.20 19.32
N ALA A 422 -30.80 -22.84 18.04
CA ALA A 422 -32.11 -22.69 17.42
C ALA A 422 -32.87 -24.03 17.33
N LEU A 423 -32.19 -25.13 17.00
CA LEU A 423 -32.77 -26.48 16.97
C LEU A 423 -33.25 -26.94 18.35
N ARG A 424 -32.39 -26.77 19.39
CA ARG A 424 -32.78 -27.09 20.78
C ARG A 424 -33.98 -26.28 21.26
N ARG A 425 -34.10 -25.03 20.83
CA ARG A 425 -35.20 -24.13 21.19
C ARG A 425 -36.56 -24.63 20.67
N ILE A 426 -36.57 -25.25 19.49
CA ILE A 426 -37.77 -25.87 18.90
C ILE A 426 -37.97 -27.35 19.33
N GLY A 427 -37.13 -27.85 20.26
CA GLY A 427 -37.24 -29.20 20.81
C GLY A 427 -36.60 -30.31 19.96
N LEU A 428 -35.75 -29.96 18.98
CA LEU A 428 -35.00 -30.91 18.19
C LEU A 428 -33.60 -31.13 18.78
N ASP A 429 -33.13 -32.40 18.79
CA ASP A 429 -31.73 -32.69 19.12
C ASP A 429 -30.87 -32.43 17.87
N PRO A 430 -29.86 -31.50 17.95
CA PRO A 430 -28.97 -31.24 16.83
C PRO A 430 -28.27 -32.47 16.26
N VAL A 431 -28.02 -33.49 17.07
CA VAL A 431 -27.35 -34.74 16.63
C VAL A 431 -28.26 -35.62 15.73
N GLU A 432 -29.58 -35.48 15.90
CA GLU A 432 -30.56 -36.25 15.12
C GLU A 432 -30.98 -35.57 13.81
N VAL A 433 -30.60 -34.32 13.60
CA VAL A 433 -30.93 -33.53 12.40
C VAL A 433 -29.92 -33.82 11.30
N ASP A 434 -30.41 -34.11 10.10
CA ASP A 434 -29.55 -34.21 8.91
C ASP A 434 -29.13 -32.82 8.45
N ASP A 435 -27.87 -32.49 8.69
CA ASP A 435 -27.26 -31.21 8.33
C ASP A 435 -27.37 -30.90 6.83
N ALA A 436 -27.24 -31.90 5.97
CA ALA A 436 -27.30 -31.74 4.53
C ALA A 436 -28.72 -31.38 4.07
N GLU A 437 -29.72 -32.09 4.58
CA GLU A 437 -31.13 -31.84 4.28
C GLU A 437 -31.59 -30.50 4.81
N MET A 438 -31.16 -30.14 6.01
CA MET A 438 -31.44 -28.83 6.61
C MET A 438 -30.85 -27.70 5.76
N ALA A 439 -29.59 -27.80 5.33
CA ALA A 439 -28.93 -26.81 4.51
C ALA A 439 -29.62 -26.66 3.13
N GLU A 440 -29.98 -27.78 2.48
CA GLU A 440 -30.67 -27.79 1.18
C GLU A 440 -32.04 -27.11 1.28
N ARG A 441 -32.82 -27.40 2.30
CA ARG A 441 -34.12 -26.76 2.55
C ARG A 441 -33.99 -25.27 2.84
N ALA A 442 -32.93 -24.87 3.51
CA ALA A 442 -32.61 -23.45 3.73
C ALA A 442 -32.07 -22.74 2.48
N GLY A 443 -31.77 -23.48 1.38
CA GLY A 443 -31.28 -22.95 0.11
C GLY A 443 -29.75 -22.89 -0.01
N PHE A 444 -29.02 -23.72 0.72
CA PHE A 444 -27.56 -23.79 0.72
C PHE A 444 -27.06 -25.19 0.33
N GLU A 445 -25.94 -25.27 -0.40
CA GLU A 445 -25.35 -26.54 -0.81
C GLU A 445 -24.69 -27.33 0.33
N LYS A 446 -24.26 -26.64 1.40
CA LYS A 446 -23.53 -27.23 2.53
C LYS A 446 -23.92 -26.53 3.83
N VAL A 447 -23.92 -27.29 4.92
CA VAL A 447 -24.20 -26.73 6.27
C VAL A 447 -23.21 -25.65 6.68
N ASP A 448 -21.91 -25.76 6.31
CA ASP A 448 -20.93 -24.73 6.59
C ASP A 448 -21.24 -23.40 5.86
N ALA A 449 -21.82 -23.44 4.65
CA ALA A 449 -22.23 -22.24 3.93
C ALA A 449 -23.46 -21.58 4.58
N LEU A 450 -24.41 -22.40 5.07
CA LEU A 450 -25.53 -21.93 5.88
C LEU A 450 -25.04 -21.35 7.22
N ALA A 451 -24.14 -22.06 7.90
CA ALA A 451 -23.54 -21.60 9.15
C ALA A 451 -22.76 -20.29 8.97
N GLU A 452 -21.96 -20.16 7.89
CA GLU A 452 -21.30 -18.91 7.55
C GLU A 452 -22.32 -17.77 7.34
N ALA A 453 -23.40 -18.02 6.61
CA ALA A 453 -24.42 -17.02 6.33
C ALA A 453 -25.14 -16.56 7.60
N ILE A 454 -25.43 -17.49 8.52
CA ILE A 454 -26.03 -17.20 9.83
C ILE A 454 -25.02 -16.48 10.72
N GLY A 455 -23.78 -16.98 10.81
CA GLY A 455 -22.73 -16.37 11.59
C GLY A 455 -22.40 -14.93 11.16
N ARG A 456 -22.50 -14.64 9.85
CA ARG A 456 -22.40 -13.28 9.29
C ARG A 456 -23.68 -12.45 9.42
N GLY A 457 -24.78 -13.01 9.94
CA GLY A 457 -26.06 -12.33 10.05
C GLY A 457 -26.76 -12.06 8.70
N ARG A 458 -26.38 -12.75 7.63
CA ARG A 458 -27.05 -12.66 6.31
C ARG A 458 -28.36 -13.41 6.28
N VAL A 459 -28.48 -14.45 7.09
CA VAL A 459 -29.67 -15.27 7.27
C VAL A 459 -29.96 -15.35 8.75
N SER A 460 -31.21 -15.13 9.15
CA SER A 460 -31.58 -15.28 10.57
C SER A 460 -31.85 -16.76 10.89
N THR A 461 -31.65 -17.13 12.15
CA THR A 461 -32.02 -18.48 12.61
C THR A 461 -33.51 -18.76 12.47
N ALA A 462 -34.35 -17.73 12.60
CA ALA A 462 -35.79 -17.84 12.42
C ALA A 462 -36.15 -18.16 10.95
N ASP A 463 -35.55 -17.45 9.98
CA ASP A 463 -35.75 -17.73 8.53
C ASP A 463 -35.26 -19.13 8.16
N MET A 464 -34.15 -19.58 8.76
CA MET A 464 -33.63 -20.94 8.56
C MET A 464 -34.61 -21.97 9.10
N LEU A 465 -35.13 -21.79 10.33
CA LEU A 465 -36.10 -22.71 10.94
C LEU A 465 -37.41 -22.78 10.16
N GLU A 466 -37.93 -21.63 9.69
CA GLU A 466 -39.16 -21.58 8.89
C GLU A 466 -39.03 -22.35 7.58
N LYS A 467 -37.86 -22.26 6.92
CA LYS A 467 -37.62 -22.99 5.65
C LYS A 467 -37.29 -24.44 5.84
N ALA A 468 -36.45 -24.78 6.84
CA ALA A 468 -35.98 -26.14 7.05
C ALA A 468 -37.02 -27.00 7.77
N PHE A 469 -37.83 -26.43 8.65
CA PHE A 469 -38.81 -27.14 9.50
C PHE A 469 -40.19 -26.44 9.48
N PRO A 470 -40.88 -26.37 8.31
CA PRO A 470 -42.16 -25.69 8.20
C PRO A 470 -43.21 -26.35 9.09
N GLY A 471 -43.81 -25.59 9.98
CA GLY A 471 -44.89 -26.03 10.90
C GLY A 471 -44.47 -26.33 12.34
N LEU A 472 -43.22 -26.14 12.70
CA LEU A 472 -42.77 -26.08 14.08
C LEU A 472 -42.85 -24.65 14.60
N ASP A 473 -43.59 -24.46 15.73
CA ASP A 473 -43.63 -23.15 16.37
C ASP A 473 -42.29 -22.83 17.03
N ASP A 474 -41.73 -21.67 16.70
CA ASP A 474 -40.52 -21.15 17.35
C ASP A 474 -40.92 -20.27 18.56
N PRO A 475 -40.80 -20.78 19.83
CA PRO A 475 -41.12 -20.01 21.01
C PRO A 475 -40.24 -18.77 21.20
N GLY A 476 -39.09 -18.70 20.50
CA GLY A 476 -38.15 -17.59 20.59
C GLY A 476 -38.51 -16.37 19.76
N ARG A 477 -39.58 -16.41 18.95
CA ARG A 477 -40.10 -15.20 18.27
C ARG A 477 -40.55 -14.11 19.27
N HIS A 478 -40.71 -14.42 20.57
CA HIS A 478 -41.29 -13.52 21.57
C HIS A 478 -40.60 -13.49 22.94
N ALA A 479 -39.44 -14.14 23.15
CA ALA A 479 -38.85 -14.16 24.51
C ALA A 479 -37.32 -14.00 24.48
N MET A 480 -36.83 -12.93 25.10
CA MET A 480 -35.44 -12.81 25.54
C MET A 480 -35.29 -13.48 26.91
N SER A 481 -34.46 -14.49 27.04
CA SER A 481 -34.03 -15.08 28.31
C SER A 481 -32.53 -15.37 28.27
N ALA A 482 -31.82 -14.91 29.30
CA ALA A 482 -30.38 -15.08 29.48
C ALA A 482 -30.02 -16.45 30.04
N PRO A 483 -28.95 -17.10 29.63
CA PRO A 483 -28.31 -18.18 30.37
C PRO A 483 -26.90 -17.87 30.85
N ASP A 484 -26.50 -18.53 31.92
CA ASP A 484 -25.21 -18.47 32.60
C ASP A 484 -24.18 -19.38 31.95
N ALA A 485 -22.96 -18.90 31.73
CA ALA A 485 -21.79 -19.74 31.45
C ALA A 485 -20.43 -19.09 31.68
N GLU A 486 -19.46 -19.87 32.14
CA GLU A 486 -18.09 -19.54 32.50
C GLU A 486 -17.08 -19.85 31.37
N GLY A 487 -16.08 -19.01 31.14
CA GLY A 487 -14.98 -19.23 30.17
C GLY A 487 -13.99 -18.02 30.03
N PRO A 488 -12.74 -18.14 29.54
CA PRO A 488 -11.66 -17.13 29.60
C PRO A 488 -11.59 -16.12 28.45
N SER A 489 -12.34 -15.05 28.45
CA SER A 489 -12.14 -13.82 27.62
C SER A 489 -12.63 -12.59 28.36
N LEU A 490 -12.18 -11.37 27.99
CA LEU A 490 -12.54 -10.11 28.64
C LEU A 490 -14.05 -9.84 28.68
N ILE A 491 -14.79 -10.43 27.75
CA ILE A 491 -16.24 -10.32 27.64
C ILE A 491 -16.84 -11.73 27.67
N ALA A 492 -17.78 -11.99 28.55
CA ALA A 492 -18.53 -13.24 28.61
C ALA A 492 -19.92 -13.03 28.02
N GLY A 493 -20.30 -13.82 27.08
CA GLY A 493 -21.66 -14.00 26.61
C GLY A 493 -21.93 -15.49 26.58
N GLY A 494 -23.14 -15.94 26.95
CA GLY A 494 -23.44 -17.37 27.09
C GLY A 494 -22.80 -18.21 25.93
N GLU A 495 -22.00 -19.19 26.31
CA GLU A 495 -21.35 -20.19 25.42
C GLU A 495 -20.39 -19.68 24.32
N MET A 496 -19.74 -18.55 24.47
CA MET A 496 -18.74 -18.08 23.50
C MET A 496 -17.35 -18.63 23.81
N THR A 497 -16.78 -19.43 22.92
CA THR A 497 -15.38 -19.87 22.96
C THR A 497 -14.43 -18.76 22.49
N ALA A 498 -13.18 -18.79 23.00
CA ALA A 498 -12.11 -17.89 22.54
C ALA A 498 -11.96 -17.95 21.01
N GLY A 499 -11.98 -16.80 20.34
CA GLY A 499 -11.76 -16.71 18.88
C GLY A 499 -12.85 -15.99 18.08
N VAL A 500 -13.92 -15.53 18.72
CA VAL A 500 -14.94 -14.74 18.02
C VAL A 500 -14.46 -13.31 17.83
N THR A 501 -14.47 -12.81 16.60
CA THR A 501 -14.14 -11.42 16.30
C THR A 501 -15.20 -10.50 16.92
N MET A 502 -14.86 -9.90 18.07
CA MET A 502 -15.66 -8.88 18.69
C MET A 502 -14.99 -7.52 18.51
N HIS A 503 -15.77 -6.56 18.08
CA HIS A 503 -15.33 -5.18 17.97
C HIS A 503 -16.08 -4.32 18.98
N LEU A 504 -15.33 -3.55 19.76
CA LEU A 504 -15.95 -2.52 20.60
C LEU A 504 -16.45 -1.40 19.69
N ALA A 505 -17.72 -1.02 19.84
CA ALA A 505 -18.34 0.00 19.02
C ALA A 505 -17.66 1.36 19.23
N GLU A 506 -17.16 1.96 18.15
CA GLU A 506 -16.51 3.28 18.17
C GLU A 506 -17.48 4.39 18.64
N CYS A 507 -18.78 4.22 18.40
CA CYS A 507 -19.80 5.19 18.76
C CYS A 507 -19.95 5.39 20.26
N CYS A 508 -19.77 4.37 21.09
CA CYS A 508 -19.98 4.45 22.55
C CYS A 508 -18.78 3.99 23.37
N SER A 509 -17.71 3.48 22.74
CA SER A 509 -16.44 3.08 23.35
C SER A 509 -16.65 2.37 24.70
N PRO A 510 -17.23 1.14 24.72
CA PRO A 510 -17.57 0.44 25.94
C PRO A 510 -16.30 0.08 26.73
N LEU A 511 -16.36 0.26 28.04
CA LEU A 511 -15.27 0.00 28.99
C LEU A 511 -15.65 -1.09 30.00
N PRO A 512 -14.66 -1.82 30.53
CA PRO A 512 -14.90 -2.71 31.65
C PRO A 512 -15.67 -2.01 32.76
N GLY A 513 -16.79 -2.63 33.18
CA GLY A 513 -17.73 -2.06 34.17
C GLY A 513 -18.94 -1.32 33.58
N ASP A 514 -18.99 -1.11 32.26
CA ASP A 514 -20.22 -0.69 31.59
C ASP A 514 -21.20 -1.87 31.46
N ARG A 515 -22.50 -1.59 31.39
CA ARG A 515 -23.49 -2.59 30.95
C ARG A 515 -23.43 -2.66 29.42
N ILE A 516 -23.11 -3.84 28.88
CA ILE A 516 -22.87 -4.04 27.45
C ILE A 516 -23.87 -5.02 26.85
N VAL A 517 -24.04 -4.87 25.54
CA VAL A 517 -24.80 -5.76 24.67
C VAL A 517 -24.06 -5.95 23.36
N GLY A 518 -24.06 -7.16 22.81
CA GLY A 518 -23.53 -7.44 21.48
C GLY A 518 -24.61 -7.37 20.41
N VAL A 519 -24.27 -6.84 19.26
CA VAL A 519 -25.13 -6.88 18.07
C VAL A 519 -24.35 -7.58 16.95
N LEU A 520 -24.93 -8.63 16.38
CA LEU A 520 -24.35 -9.34 15.24
C LEU A 520 -24.52 -8.47 13.99
N ILE A 521 -23.42 -7.87 13.51
CA ILE A 521 -23.41 -7.04 12.33
C ILE A 521 -22.99 -7.90 11.12
N PRO A 522 -23.77 -7.96 10.03
CA PRO A 522 -23.40 -8.67 8.81
C PRO A 522 -22.00 -8.27 8.35
N GLU A 523 -21.16 -9.27 8.04
CA GLU A 523 -19.79 -9.12 7.55
C GLU A 523 -18.75 -8.50 8.50
N LYS A 524 -19.17 -7.99 9.68
CA LYS A 524 -18.27 -7.38 10.67
C LYS A 524 -18.06 -8.21 11.93
N GLY A 525 -18.96 -9.15 12.23
CA GLY A 525 -18.93 -9.91 13.48
C GLY A 525 -19.81 -9.29 14.55
N ILE A 526 -19.43 -9.45 15.82
CA ILE A 526 -20.18 -8.92 16.96
C ILE A 526 -19.66 -7.54 17.32
N GLU A 527 -20.50 -6.53 17.17
CA GLU A 527 -20.20 -5.18 17.63
C GLU A 527 -20.76 -5.01 19.05
N VAL A 528 -19.88 -4.67 19.99
CA VAL A 528 -20.24 -4.54 21.42
C VAL A 528 -20.56 -3.09 21.72
N HIS A 529 -21.78 -2.83 22.19
CA HIS A 529 -22.26 -1.50 22.57
C HIS A 529 -22.52 -1.40 24.07
N VAL A 530 -22.49 -0.17 24.58
CA VAL A 530 -23.09 0.12 25.90
C VAL A 530 -24.61 0.05 25.74
N ILE A 531 -25.31 -0.50 26.72
CA ILE A 531 -26.76 -0.78 26.63
C ILE A 531 -27.62 0.46 26.38
N ASP A 532 -27.11 1.64 26.73
CA ASP A 532 -27.76 2.94 26.51
C ASP A 532 -27.26 3.68 25.25
N CYS A 533 -26.60 2.99 24.33
CA CYS A 533 -26.13 3.57 23.09
C CYS A 533 -27.30 3.89 22.14
N ALA A 534 -27.34 5.13 21.64
CA ALA A 534 -28.39 5.59 20.74
C ALA A 534 -28.48 4.79 19.41
N ARG A 535 -27.36 4.25 18.91
CA ARG A 535 -27.33 3.42 17.70
C ARG A 535 -28.06 2.09 17.84
N LEU A 536 -28.28 1.61 19.05
CA LEU A 536 -29.04 0.38 19.29
C LEU A 536 -30.50 0.49 18.83
N ALA A 537 -31.05 1.69 18.74
CA ALA A 537 -32.39 1.93 18.19
C ALA A 537 -32.52 1.46 16.71
N GLU A 538 -31.43 1.45 15.95
CA GLU A 538 -31.42 0.94 14.58
C GLU A 538 -31.66 -0.58 14.50
N TYR A 539 -31.45 -1.30 15.58
CA TYR A 539 -31.55 -2.77 15.69
C TYR A 539 -32.70 -3.22 16.57
N GLU A 540 -33.56 -2.31 17.04
CA GLU A 540 -34.66 -2.59 17.99
C GLU A 540 -35.64 -3.66 17.46
N ASN A 541 -35.86 -3.71 16.16
CA ASN A 541 -36.76 -4.68 15.50
C ASN A 541 -36.05 -5.98 15.06
N GLN A 542 -34.79 -6.21 15.44
CA GLN A 542 -33.94 -7.34 15.02
C GLN A 542 -33.40 -8.08 16.26
N SER A 543 -34.32 -8.53 17.11
CA SER A 543 -34.00 -9.15 18.41
C SER A 543 -33.11 -10.41 18.29
N ASP A 544 -33.18 -11.11 17.20
CA ASP A 544 -32.37 -12.29 16.87
C ASP A 544 -30.88 -11.98 16.65
N ARG A 545 -30.52 -10.72 16.48
CA ARG A 545 -29.13 -10.27 16.37
C ARG A 545 -28.53 -9.80 17.69
N TRP A 546 -29.31 -9.72 18.74
CA TRP A 546 -28.87 -9.24 20.03
C TRP A 546 -28.25 -10.37 20.84
N LEU A 547 -27.11 -10.10 21.50
CA LEU A 547 -26.37 -11.04 22.33
C LEU A 547 -26.19 -10.41 23.71
N ASP A 548 -26.62 -11.10 24.76
CA ASP A 548 -26.39 -10.66 26.13
C ASP A 548 -24.91 -10.89 26.47
N LEU A 549 -24.19 -9.79 26.72
CA LEU A 549 -22.77 -9.78 27.03
C LEU A 549 -22.51 -9.14 28.38
N ARG A 550 -21.49 -9.64 29.08
CA ARG A 550 -21.01 -9.06 30.33
C ARG A 550 -19.49 -9.07 30.39
N TRP A 551 -18.92 -8.08 31.05
CA TRP A 551 -17.52 -8.06 31.38
C TRP A 551 -17.21 -9.17 32.37
N ARG A 552 -16.08 -9.85 32.21
CA ARG A 552 -15.59 -10.78 33.22
C ARG A 552 -15.04 -10.06 34.41
N PRO A 553 -15.16 -10.65 35.63
CA PRO A 553 -14.38 -10.21 36.76
C PRO A 553 -12.88 -10.29 36.44
N LYS A 554 -12.12 -9.27 36.82
CA LYS A 554 -10.68 -9.14 36.61
C LYS A 554 -9.95 -10.43 37.05
N GLY A 555 -9.42 -11.20 36.09
CA GLY A 555 -8.32 -12.12 36.34
C GLY A 555 -7.00 -11.35 36.13
N ASP A 556 -5.85 -11.98 36.36
CA ASP A 556 -4.49 -11.40 36.30
C ASP A 556 -4.08 -10.79 34.91
N SER A 557 -4.99 -10.36 34.06
CA SER A 557 -4.65 -9.72 32.79
C SER A 557 -4.68 -8.19 32.93
N ASP A 558 -3.52 -7.56 32.73
CA ASP A 558 -3.31 -6.10 32.68
C ASP A 558 -3.89 -5.44 31.40
N ALA A 559 -4.96 -5.97 30.82
CA ALA A 559 -5.54 -5.42 29.61
C ALA A 559 -6.19 -4.06 29.89
N LEU A 560 -5.64 -3.00 29.29
CA LEU A 560 -6.17 -1.65 29.32
C LEU A 560 -7.21 -1.48 28.21
N ALA A 561 -8.26 -0.69 28.49
CA ALA A 561 -9.28 -0.33 27.52
C ALA A 561 -9.20 1.17 27.18
N VAL A 562 -9.63 1.55 25.99
CA VAL A 562 -9.56 2.95 25.54
C VAL A 562 -10.90 3.64 25.73
N GLY A 563 -10.91 4.67 26.60
CA GLY A 563 -12.05 5.56 26.77
C GLY A 563 -11.83 6.90 26.10
N ARG A 564 -12.89 7.50 25.59
CA ARG A 564 -12.84 8.80 24.92
C ARG A 564 -13.43 9.90 25.79
N ILE A 565 -12.70 11.01 25.90
CA ILE A 565 -13.08 12.17 26.70
C ILE A 565 -13.09 13.41 25.83
N HIS A 566 -14.17 14.17 25.82
CA HIS A 566 -14.26 15.50 25.23
C HIS A 566 -14.02 16.55 26.30
N VAL A 567 -13.12 17.49 26.04
CA VAL A 567 -12.75 18.56 26.99
C VAL A 567 -12.77 19.91 26.30
N THR A 568 -13.58 20.82 26.80
CA THR A 568 -13.52 22.23 26.43
C THR A 568 -12.69 23.00 27.47
N THR A 569 -11.64 23.68 27.04
CA THR A 569 -10.73 24.40 27.93
C THR A 569 -10.45 25.81 27.43
N ALA A 570 -10.18 26.74 28.35
CA ALA A 570 -9.75 28.09 28.01
C ALA A 570 -8.46 28.08 27.18
N ASN A 571 -8.40 28.90 26.13
CA ASN A 571 -7.23 29.04 25.25
C ASN A 571 -6.11 29.82 25.98
N ARG A 572 -5.39 29.12 26.85
CA ARG A 572 -4.26 29.67 27.63
C ARG A 572 -3.00 28.85 27.40
N ARG A 573 -1.83 29.54 27.46
CA ARG A 573 -0.54 28.83 27.38
C ARG A 573 -0.44 27.81 28.51
N GLY A 574 -0.07 26.56 28.18
CA GLY A 574 0.07 25.47 29.14
C GLY A 574 -1.21 24.71 29.47
N ALA A 575 -2.39 25.09 28.94
CA ALA A 575 -3.64 24.38 29.20
C ALA A 575 -3.53 22.89 28.85
N LEU A 576 -3.06 22.53 27.64
CA LEU A 576 -2.89 21.15 27.23
C LEU A 576 -1.91 20.38 28.12
N ALA A 577 -0.82 21.01 28.55
CA ALA A 577 0.14 20.38 29.48
C ALA A 577 -0.49 20.08 30.84
N LEU A 578 -1.34 20.98 31.33
CA LEU A 578 -2.07 20.77 32.58
C LEU A 578 -3.09 19.65 32.48
N LEU A 579 -3.83 19.58 31.34
CA LEU A 579 -4.78 18.48 31.07
C LEU A 579 -4.04 17.14 31.03
N ALA A 580 -2.94 17.06 30.25
CA ALA A 580 -2.16 15.83 30.10
C ALA A 580 -1.57 15.37 31.45
N LYS A 581 -1.06 16.29 32.25
CA LYS A 581 -0.57 15.99 33.60
C LYS A 581 -1.69 15.44 34.49
N THR A 582 -2.86 16.06 34.48
CA THR A 582 -4.00 15.62 35.30
C THR A 582 -4.47 14.22 34.93
N VAL A 583 -4.50 13.88 33.64
CA VAL A 583 -4.81 12.52 33.17
C VAL A 583 -3.77 11.52 33.67
N SER A 584 -2.47 11.88 33.56
CA SER A 584 -1.37 11.03 34.04
C SER A 584 -1.38 10.86 35.56
N ASP A 585 -1.59 11.94 36.33
CA ASP A 585 -1.68 11.88 37.78
C ASP A 585 -2.88 11.00 38.27
N ALA A 586 -3.94 10.93 37.44
CA ALA A 586 -5.10 10.06 37.67
C ALA A 586 -4.91 8.64 37.06
N GLN A 587 -3.67 8.26 36.71
CA GLN A 587 -3.31 6.94 36.16
C GLN A 587 -3.98 6.59 34.84
N GLY A 588 -4.28 7.58 33.99
CA GLY A 588 -4.65 7.39 32.60
C GLY A 588 -3.45 7.58 31.67
N ASN A 589 -3.38 6.83 30.61
CA ASN A 589 -2.37 7.01 29.55
C ASN A 589 -3.06 7.60 28.31
N ILE A 590 -2.65 8.80 27.90
CA ILE A 590 -3.18 9.45 26.69
C ILE A 590 -2.49 8.83 25.48
N ILE A 591 -3.25 8.18 24.60
CA ILE A 591 -2.74 7.56 23.37
C ILE A 591 -3.00 8.44 22.14
N ASN A 592 -4.01 9.30 22.19
CA ASN A 592 -4.33 10.20 21.10
C ASN A 592 -4.94 11.50 21.61
N VAL A 593 -4.65 12.61 20.91
CA VAL A 593 -5.24 13.93 21.19
C VAL A 593 -5.64 14.56 19.86
N LYS A 594 -6.93 14.84 19.73
CA LYS A 594 -7.49 15.50 18.57
C LYS A 594 -8.07 16.85 18.94
N THR A 595 -7.70 17.89 18.23
CA THR A 595 -8.33 19.20 18.36
C THR A 595 -9.56 19.25 17.46
N LEU A 596 -10.75 19.33 18.04
CA LEU A 596 -12.01 19.39 17.30
C LEU A 596 -12.32 20.80 16.83
N LYS A 597 -12.12 21.78 17.71
CA LYS A 597 -12.38 23.18 17.42
C LYS A 597 -11.38 24.08 18.13
N ARG A 598 -11.03 25.17 17.47
CA ARG A 598 -10.18 26.22 18.02
C ARG A 598 -10.87 27.57 17.88
N SER A 599 -11.05 28.26 19.00
CA SER A 599 -11.51 29.65 19.03
C SER A 599 -10.49 30.56 19.75
N PRO A 600 -10.62 31.88 19.69
CA PRO A 600 -9.77 32.79 20.45
C PRO A 600 -9.80 32.53 21.94
N ASP A 601 -10.96 32.11 22.47
CA ASP A 601 -11.21 31.97 23.91
C ASP A 601 -11.13 30.53 24.41
N PHE A 602 -11.44 29.54 23.55
CA PHE A 602 -11.55 28.12 23.94
C PHE A 602 -10.92 27.17 22.92
N PHE A 603 -10.45 26.02 23.44
CA PHE A 603 -10.11 24.82 22.66
C PHE A 603 -11.01 23.67 23.02
N ASP A 604 -11.47 22.93 22.01
CA ASP A 604 -12.16 21.65 22.17
C ASP A 604 -11.19 20.52 21.79
N PHE A 605 -10.90 19.68 22.76
CA PHE A 605 -10.05 18.52 22.61
C PHE A 605 -10.84 17.22 22.77
N GLU A 606 -10.46 16.22 22.00
CA GLU A 606 -10.86 14.84 22.20
C GLU A 606 -9.61 14.04 22.57
N PHE A 607 -9.67 13.38 23.72
CA PHE A 607 -8.59 12.53 24.22
C PHE A 607 -9.03 11.08 24.17
N ASP A 608 -8.23 10.21 23.53
CA ASP A 608 -8.34 8.77 23.72
C ASP A 608 -7.39 8.37 24.84
N VAL A 609 -7.93 7.82 25.92
CA VAL A 609 -7.21 7.53 27.16
C VAL A 609 -7.32 6.05 27.48
N GLU A 610 -6.17 5.38 27.64
CA GLU A 610 -6.13 4.01 28.17
C GLU A 610 -6.39 4.03 29.67
N VAL A 611 -7.35 3.21 30.07
CA VAL A 611 -7.80 3.07 31.47
C VAL A 611 -8.12 1.61 31.78
N GLU A 612 -8.09 1.26 33.04
CA GLU A 612 -8.44 -0.09 33.50
C GLU A 612 -9.93 -0.37 33.39
N ASP A 613 -10.78 0.62 33.71
CA ASP A 613 -12.25 0.47 33.77
C ASP A 613 -12.97 1.83 33.66
N ASN A 614 -14.30 1.76 33.60
CA ASN A 614 -15.17 2.93 33.59
C ASN A 614 -15.04 3.80 34.87
N LYS A 615 -14.74 3.21 36.02
CA LYS A 615 -14.55 3.97 37.26
C LYS A 615 -13.33 4.86 37.19
N ARG A 616 -12.23 4.34 36.61
CA ARG A 616 -11.01 5.10 36.39
C ARG A 616 -11.25 6.26 35.40
N LEU A 617 -11.94 6.03 34.31
CA LEU A 617 -12.29 7.09 33.36
C LEU A 617 -13.14 8.17 34.03
N THR A 618 -14.12 7.77 34.85
CA THR A 618 -14.97 8.70 35.60
C THR A 618 -14.16 9.56 36.57
N GLN A 619 -13.15 9.00 37.24
CA GLN A 619 -12.24 9.73 38.12
C GLN A 619 -11.41 10.75 37.32
N ILE A 620 -10.89 10.38 36.15
CA ILE A 620 -10.15 11.28 35.26
C ILE A 620 -11.04 12.44 34.81
N VAL A 621 -12.27 12.18 34.39
CA VAL A 621 -13.22 13.22 33.97
C VAL A 621 -13.52 14.17 35.16
N ALA A 622 -13.71 13.63 36.38
CA ALA A 622 -13.91 14.45 37.54
C ALA A 622 -12.68 15.33 37.89
N ALA A 623 -11.49 14.76 37.80
CA ALA A 623 -10.24 15.51 38.01
C ALA A 623 -10.04 16.64 36.98
N LEU A 624 -10.36 16.37 35.70
CA LEU A 624 -10.33 17.38 34.65
C LEU A 624 -11.32 18.51 34.89
N ARG A 625 -12.55 18.19 35.32
CA ARG A 625 -13.57 19.20 35.68
C ARG A 625 -13.17 20.08 36.87
N ALA A 626 -12.32 19.58 37.75
CA ALA A 626 -11.82 20.36 38.88
C ALA A 626 -10.79 21.43 38.51
N LEU A 627 -10.27 21.42 37.30
CA LEU A 627 -9.29 22.39 36.83
C LEU A 627 -9.96 23.73 36.47
N ALA A 628 -9.45 24.83 36.99
CA ALA A 628 -9.97 26.17 36.70
C ALA A 628 -9.87 26.61 35.23
N VAL A 629 -9.11 25.89 34.39
CA VAL A 629 -8.97 26.14 32.94
C VAL A 629 -9.97 25.34 32.12
N VAL A 630 -10.65 24.37 32.70
CA VAL A 630 -11.60 23.49 32.02
C VAL A 630 -13.01 24.03 32.20
N ASP A 631 -13.70 24.26 31.12
CA ASP A 631 -15.09 24.68 31.10
C ASP A 631 -16.02 23.45 31.17
N SER A 632 -15.72 22.42 30.38
CA SER A 632 -16.42 21.15 30.42
C SER A 632 -15.49 19.97 30.16
N ALA A 633 -15.75 18.83 30.76
CA ALA A 633 -15.11 17.56 30.44
C ALA A 633 -16.15 16.46 30.58
N GLU A 634 -16.31 15.64 29.54
CA GLU A 634 -17.30 14.57 29.54
C GLU A 634 -16.82 13.36 28.77
N ARG A 635 -17.28 12.18 29.16
CA ARG A 635 -17.07 10.98 28.39
C ARG A 635 -17.88 11.08 27.09
N VAL A 636 -17.28 10.80 25.97
CA VAL A 636 -18.01 10.67 24.70
C VAL A 636 -18.80 9.36 24.77
N LYS A 637 -20.10 9.49 24.83
CA LYS A 637 -21.06 8.41 24.58
C LYS A 637 -21.68 8.72 23.23
N GLY A 638 -21.44 7.92 22.23
CA GLY A 638 -21.82 8.13 20.84
C GLY A 638 -23.22 8.58 20.58
#